data_ecf4286007613696b4039d129250126b
#
_entry.id   ecf4286007613696b4039d129250126b
#
_cell.length_a   1.000
_cell.length_b   1.000
_cell.length_c   1.000
_cell.angle_alpha   90.00
_cell.angle_beta   90.00
_cell.angle_gamma   90.00
#
_symmetry.space_group_name_H-M   'P 1'
#
loop_
_entity.id
_entity.type
_entity.pdbx_description
1 polymer ?
#
loop_
_entity_poly.entity_id
_entity_poly.type
_entity_poly.pdbx_seq_one_letter_code
_entity_poly.pdbx_strand_id
1 'polypeptide(L)'
;MVWGRDVAVDRAQLIGDVRSNLAGLRHGNLGIPLLLLVMLGMVMLPIPPFLLDTLFTFSIALSIVVLLVSIYALRPLDFAVFPTILLAATLLRLALNVASTRVVLLNGHEGHGAAGQVIQAFGEVVIGGNYVVGIVVFAILMIINFVVVTKGAGRISEVSARFTLDAMPGKQMAIDADLNAGLIDQNEAKKRRSEVAQEADFYGSMDGASKFVRGDAIAGLLILFINLIGGIAIGVLQHSLPFAEAGKVYTLLTIGDGLVAQIPSLLLSTAAAVMVTRVSSSEDMGAQVNRQMFASPRALAVAAAIMIAMGLVPGMPHFSFISLGLVAAGAAYWIANKQRKIKEAEVKEVQRQQELLPAQKAQEVKELGWDDVTPVDMVGLEVGYRLIPLVDRNQGGQLLARIKGVRKKLSQEMGFLMPSVHIRDNLDLAPNAYRLTLMGVSVAEAEVYPDRELAINPGQVFGPLNGIAAKDPAFGLEAVWIDANQRDQAQSLGYTVVDASTVVATHLNQILHKHAHELLGHEEVQQLMQLLAKSSPKLAEELVPGLVSLSTLLKVLQALLQEQVPVRDMRTIAEAIASVAPKSQDPAAMVAAVRVSLGRAIVQSIVGLEPELPVITLEPRLEQILLNSLQKAGQGSEDGILLEPGMAEKLQRSLVEAAQRQEMLGKPVILLVAGPIRAMLSRFARLAVPSMHVLAYQEIPDNKQVTIVATVGQN
;
A
#
# COMPACT_ATOMS: atom_id res chain seq x y z
N MET A 1 0.28 -58.59 56.18
CA MET A 1 -0.64 -58.21 55.10
C MET A 1 -0.69 -56.70 54.94
N VAL A 2 0.40 -56.03 54.51
CA VAL A 2 0.43 -54.57 54.25
C VAL A 2 1.46 -54.27 53.15
N TRP A 3 1.31 -54.93 52.00
CA TRP A 3 2.24 -54.65 50.84
C TRP A 3 1.52 -54.67 49.51
N GLY A 4 0.19 -54.49 49.44
CA GLY A 4 -0.57 -54.60 48.22
C GLY A 4 -1.36 -53.37 47.79
N ARG A 5 -1.33 -52.27 48.54
CA ARG A 5 -2.17 -51.06 48.23
C ARG A 5 -1.41 -49.90 47.60
N ASP A 6 -0.12 -49.77 47.81
CA ASP A 6 0.59 -48.56 47.32
C ASP A 6 1.03 -48.63 45.84
N VAL A 7 1.17 -49.84 45.27
CA VAL A 7 1.57 -50.01 43.83
C VAL A 7 0.40 -49.76 42.85
N ALA A 8 -0.86 -49.92 43.32
CA ALA A 8 -2.02 -49.75 42.44
C ALA A 8 -2.42 -48.24 42.29
N VAL A 9 -2.12 -47.43 43.31
CA VAL A 9 -2.41 -45.96 43.27
C VAL A 9 -1.42 -45.28 42.33
N ASP A 10 -0.15 -45.67 42.30
CA ASP A 10 0.90 -45.11 41.48
C ASP A 10 0.69 -45.35 39.96
N ARG A 11 0.13 -46.51 39.59
CA ARG A 11 -0.19 -46.77 38.17
C ARG A 11 -1.39 -45.96 37.65
N ALA A 12 -2.38 -45.68 38.47
CA ALA A 12 -3.54 -44.89 38.05
C ALA A 12 -3.18 -43.42 37.91
N GLN A 13 -2.30 -42.88 38.79
CA GLN A 13 -1.75 -41.56 38.66
C GLN A 13 -0.81 -41.42 37.47
N LEU A 14 0.08 -42.36 37.23
CA LEU A 14 0.94 -42.40 36.04
C LEU A 14 0.15 -42.46 34.73
N ILE A 15 -0.95 -43.23 34.66
CA ILE A 15 -1.83 -43.29 33.49
C ILE A 15 -2.63 -41.97 33.35
N GLY A 16 -3.02 -41.34 34.46
CA GLY A 16 -3.67 -40.04 34.49
C GLY A 16 -2.74 -38.91 34.01
N ASP A 17 -1.52 -38.90 34.47
CA ASP A 17 -0.50 -37.90 34.07
C ASP A 17 -0.03 -38.12 32.63
N VAL A 18 0.09 -39.35 32.17
CA VAL A 18 0.38 -39.64 30.76
C VAL A 18 -0.79 -39.24 29.87
N ARG A 19 -2.04 -39.43 30.31
CA ARG A 19 -3.22 -39.05 29.55
C ARG A 19 -3.45 -37.50 29.52
N SER A 20 -3.14 -36.80 30.62
CA SER A 20 -3.20 -35.35 30.68
C SER A 20 -2.04 -34.70 29.88
N ASN A 21 -0.86 -35.25 29.92
CA ASN A 21 0.28 -34.86 29.10
C ASN A 21 0.04 -35.16 27.61
N LEU A 22 -0.58 -36.29 27.24
CA LEU A 22 -1.04 -36.58 25.88
C LEU A 22 -2.16 -35.63 25.40
N ALA A 23 -3.06 -35.21 26.29
CA ALA A 23 -4.07 -34.18 25.97
C ALA A 23 -3.43 -32.78 25.80
N GLY A 24 -2.41 -32.44 26.58
CA GLY A 24 -1.58 -31.25 26.40
C GLY A 24 -0.76 -31.24 25.09
N LEU A 25 -0.32 -32.42 24.66
CA LEU A 25 0.39 -32.62 23.40
C LEU A 25 -0.52 -32.41 22.16
N ARG A 26 -1.84 -32.55 22.33
CA ARG A 26 -2.85 -32.30 21.28
C ARG A 26 -3.07 -30.80 20.97
N HIS A 27 -2.64 -29.90 21.85
CA HIS A 27 -2.70 -28.44 21.69
C HIS A 27 -1.33 -27.82 21.41
N GLY A 28 -0.24 -28.58 21.51
CA GLY A 28 1.09 -28.14 21.10
C GLY A 28 1.34 -28.47 19.61
N ASN A 29 1.89 -27.52 18.85
CA ASN A 29 2.31 -27.66 17.45
C ASN A 29 3.44 -28.70 17.27
N LEU A 30 3.20 -29.98 17.65
CA LEU A 30 4.16 -31.08 17.56
C LEU A 30 4.24 -31.72 16.15
N GLY A 31 3.43 -31.25 15.21
CA GLY A 31 3.40 -31.82 13.85
C GLY A 31 4.76 -31.77 13.15
N ILE A 32 5.45 -30.65 13.20
CA ILE A 32 6.75 -30.46 12.54
C ILE A 32 7.86 -31.29 13.23
N PRO A 33 8.05 -31.24 14.58
CA PRO A 33 9.02 -32.10 15.25
C PRO A 33 8.77 -33.60 15.03
N LEU A 34 7.51 -34.04 15.05
CA LEU A 34 7.16 -35.43 14.79
C LEU A 34 7.49 -35.84 13.34
N LEU A 35 7.20 -34.98 12.36
CA LEU A 35 7.55 -35.18 10.96
C LEU A 35 9.07 -35.37 10.79
N LEU A 36 9.87 -34.51 11.41
CA LEU A 36 11.34 -34.60 11.37
C LEU A 36 11.85 -35.88 12.01
N LEU A 37 11.25 -36.31 13.12
CA LEU A 37 11.62 -37.56 13.80
C LEU A 37 11.26 -38.79 12.92
N VAL A 38 10.10 -38.78 12.26
CA VAL A 38 9.72 -39.80 11.29
C VAL A 38 10.69 -39.87 10.12
N MET A 39 11.06 -38.70 9.56
CA MET A 39 12.05 -38.62 8.48
C MET A 39 13.43 -39.18 8.91
N LEU A 40 13.88 -38.87 10.11
CA LEU A 40 15.12 -39.39 10.66
C LEU A 40 15.01 -40.92 10.85
N GLY A 41 13.87 -41.40 11.33
CA GLY A 41 13.59 -42.84 11.45
C GLY A 41 13.62 -43.56 10.08
N MET A 42 13.10 -42.93 9.03
CA MET A 42 13.12 -43.45 7.66
C MET A 42 14.55 -43.63 7.11
N VAL A 43 15.47 -42.74 7.46
CA VAL A 43 16.89 -42.85 7.07
C VAL A 43 17.58 -43.97 7.81
N MET A 44 17.27 -44.21 9.09
CA MET A 44 17.97 -45.14 9.96
C MET A 44 17.39 -46.56 9.92
N LEU A 45 16.09 -46.71 9.81
CA LEU A 45 15.40 -48.00 9.90
C LEU A 45 15.11 -48.61 8.49
N PRO A 46 15.19 -49.92 8.33
CA PRO A 46 14.76 -50.56 7.08
C PRO A 46 13.25 -50.40 6.90
N ILE A 47 12.83 -49.87 5.78
CA ILE A 47 11.43 -49.66 5.44
C ILE A 47 10.95 -50.84 4.53
N PRO A 48 9.81 -51.46 4.81
CA PRO A 48 9.25 -52.47 3.92
C PRO A 48 8.79 -51.83 2.60
N PRO A 49 8.88 -52.54 1.43
CA PRO A 49 8.53 -52.00 0.11
C PRO A 49 7.12 -51.43 0.03
N PHE A 50 6.12 -52.03 0.67
CA PHE A 50 4.75 -51.50 0.70
C PHE A 50 4.67 -50.08 1.33
N LEU A 51 5.40 -49.86 2.43
CA LEU A 51 5.39 -48.54 3.07
C LEU A 51 6.15 -47.50 2.22
N LEU A 52 7.21 -47.94 1.53
CA LEU A 52 7.93 -47.10 0.58
C LEU A 52 7.03 -46.66 -0.58
N ASP A 53 6.27 -47.57 -1.17
CA ASP A 53 5.28 -47.23 -2.24
C ASP A 53 4.25 -46.20 -1.77
N THR A 54 3.71 -46.38 -0.56
CA THR A 54 2.73 -45.47 0.02
C THR A 54 3.33 -44.06 0.22
N LEU A 55 4.56 -43.98 0.72
CA LEU A 55 5.24 -42.70 0.98
C LEU A 55 5.64 -42.00 -0.31
N PHE A 56 6.07 -42.74 -1.34
CA PHE A 56 6.31 -42.15 -2.66
C PHE A 56 5.04 -41.59 -3.28
N THR A 57 3.94 -42.35 -3.24
CA THR A 57 2.65 -41.87 -3.72
C THR A 57 2.19 -40.65 -2.96
N PHE A 58 2.36 -40.64 -1.63
CA PHE A 58 2.10 -39.41 -0.81
C PHE A 58 2.96 -38.23 -1.22
N SER A 59 4.26 -38.43 -1.47
CA SER A 59 5.17 -37.35 -1.90
C SER A 59 4.77 -36.77 -3.25
N ILE A 60 4.35 -37.60 -4.20
CA ILE A 60 3.84 -37.17 -5.51
C ILE A 60 2.55 -36.36 -5.32
N ALA A 61 1.58 -36.92 -4.56
CA ALA A 61 0.30 -36.26 -4.29
C ALA A 61 0.49 -34.91 -3.60
N LEU A 62 1.37 -34.81 -2.58
CA LEU A 62 1.72 -33.56 -1.91
C LEU A 62 2.28 -32.53 -2.90
N SER A 63 3.18 -32.96 -3.78
CA SER A 63 3.80 -32.06 -4.78
C SER A 63 2.79 -31.53 -5.79
N ILE A 64 1.80 -32.35 -6.20
CA ILE A 64 0.69 -31.93 -7.06
C ILE A 64 -0.19 -30.91 -6.33
N VAL A 65 -0.56 -31.15 -5.07
CA VAL A 65 -1.37 -30.22 -4.28
C VAL A 65 -0.63 -28.88 -4.13
N VAL A 66 0.66 -28.92 -3.80
CA VAL A 66 1.48 -27.71 -3.66
C VAL A 66 1.55 -26.92 -4.97
N LEU A 67 1.73 -27.59 -6.11
CA LEU A 67 1.72 -26.95 -7.42
C LEU A 67 0.36 -26.31 -7.71
N LEU A 68 -0.74 -27.01 -7.49
CA LEU A 68 -2.08 -26.46 -7.73
C LEU A 68 -2.38 -25.27 -6.84
N VAL A 69 -2.06 -25.35 -5.54
CA VAL A 69 -2.22 -24.21 -4.62
C VAL A 69 -1.38 -23.00 -5.10
N SER A 70 -0.16 -23.25 -5.58
CA SER A 70 0.70 -22.19 -6.14
C SER A 70 0.11 -21.53 -7.39
N ILE A 71 -0.58 -22.28 -8.24
CA ILE A 71 -1.25 -21.75 -9.44
C ILE A 71 -2.48 -20.92 -9.08
N TYR A 72 -3.26 -21.33 -8.07
CA TYR A 72 -4.50 -20.65 -7.68
C TYR A 72 -4.30 -19.52 -6.65
N ALA A 73 -3.17 -19.44 -5.96
CA ALA A 73 -2.90 -18.36 -5.03
C ALA A 73 -2.98 -16.99 -5.75
N LEU A 74 -3.64 -15.97 -5.21
CA LEU A 74 -3.77 -14.64 -5.85
C LEU A 74 -2.53 -13.77 -5.62
N ARG A 75 -1.89 -13.90 -4.48
CA ARG A 75 -0.68 -13.19 -4.07
C ARG A 75 0.34 -14.16 -3.50
N PRO A 76 1.65 -13.87 -3.57
CA PRO A 76 2.65 -14.72 -2.93
C PRO A 76 2.40 -14.92 -1.43
N LEU A 77 1.94 -13.90 -0.72
CA LEU A 77 1.65 -13.94 0.71
C LEU A 77 0.39 -14.76 1.08
N ASP A 78 -0.50 -15.07 0.13
CA ASP A 78 -1.65 -15.96 0.38
C ASP A 78 -1.19 -17.40 0.68
N PHE A 79 0.06 -17.71 0.27
CA PHE A 79 0.71 -18.98 0.57
C PHE A 79 2.06 -18.76 1.27
N ALA A 80 2.08 -17.92 2.31
CA ALA A 80 3.30 -17.52 3.03
C ALA A 80 4.10 -18.68 3.61
N VAL A 81 3.45 -19.83 3.93
CA VAL A 81 4.11 -21.05 4.43
C VAL A 81 4.78 -21.89 3.33
N PHE A 82 4.68 -21.50 2.07
CA PHE A 82 5.23 -22.24 0.92
C PHE A 82 6.72 -22.57 1.04
N PRO A 83 7.63 -21.65 1.45
CA PRO A 83 9.06 -21.96 1.60
C PRO A 83 9.30 -23.09 2.62
N THR A 84 8.54 -23.09 3.72
CA THR A 84 8.62 -24.13 4.76
C THR A 84 8.12 -25.49 4.25
N ILE A 85 7.01 -25.51 3.50
CA ILE A 85 6.48 -26.72 2.88
C ILE A 85 7.47 -27.26 1.83
N LEU A 86 8.08 -26.36 1.04
CA LEU A 86 9.09 -26.74 0.04
C LEU A 86 10.30 -27.42 0.71
N LEU A 87 10.78 -26.86 1.83
CA LEU A 87 11.87 -27.44 2.62
C LEU A 87 11.46 -28.81 3.18
N ALA A 88 10.29 -28.93 3.82
CA ALA A 88 9.80 -30.18 4.40
C ALA A 88 9.62 -31.28 3.35
N ALA A 89 9.03 -30.94 2.20
CA ALA A 89 8.84 -31.88 1.10
C ALA A 89 10.18 -32.33 0.49
N THR A 90 11.16 -31.45 0.42
CA THR A 90 12.51 -31.76 -0.05
C THR A 90 13.24 -32.71 0.92
N LEU A 91 13.14 -32.46 2.24
CA LEU A 91 13.71 -33.35 3.26
C LEU A 91 13.03 -34.74 3.26
N LEU A 92 11.69 -34.78 3.11
CA LEU A 92 10.95 -36.04 2.98
C LEU A 92 11.46 -36.84 1.79
N ARG A 93 11.66 -36.21 0.65
CA ARG A 93 12.17 -36.83 -0.57
C ARG A 93 13.59 -37.35 -0.40
N LEU A 94 14.49 -36.58 0.23
CA LEU A 94 15.84 -37.04 0.55
C LEU A 94 15.83 -38.29 1.44
N ALA A 95 14.96 -38.30 2.47
CA ALA A 95 14.81 -39.46 3.34
C ALA A 95 14.29 -40.68 2.57
N LEU A 96 13.31 -40.49 1.65
CA LEU A 96 12.81 -41.52 0.79
C LEU A 96 13.88 -42.07 -0.17
N ASN A 97 14.68 -41.19 -0.79
CA ASN A 97 15.75 -41.60 -1.70
C ASN A 97 16.82 -42.46 -0.99
N VAL A 98 17.17 -42.14 0.26
CA VAL A 98 18.10 -42.95 1.05
C VAL A 98 17.46 -44.28 1.42
N ALA A 99 16.19 -44.29 1.79
CA ALA A 99 15.45 -45.53 2.14
C ALA A 99 15.28 -46.45 0.92
N SER A 100 14.91 -45.90 -0.25
CA SER A 100 14.77 -46.66 -1.50
C SER A 100 16.11 -47.25 -1.97
N THR A 101 17.18 -46.43 -1.92
CA THR A 101 18.53 -46.89 -2.21
C THR A 101 18.89 -48.13 -1.40
N ARG A 102 18.64 -48.11 -0.09
CA ARG A 102 18.90 -49.25 0.78
C ARG A 102 18.13 -50.50 0.32
N VAL A 103 16.81 -50.34 0.01
CA VAL A 103 15.96 -51.47 -0.44
C VAL A 103 16.41 -51.97 -1.80
N VAL A 104 16.75 -51.09 -2.74
CA VAL A 104 17.27 -51.46 -4.07
C VAL A 104 18.57 -52.23 -3.96
N LEU A 105 19.52 -51.82 -3.12
CA LEU A 105 20.81 -52.50 -2.96
C LEU A 105 20.70 -53.79 -2.19
N LEU A 106 19.83 -53.92 -1.19
CA LEU A 106 19.66 -55.13 -0.38
C LEU A 106 18.80 -56.21 -1.10
N ASN A 107 17.69 -55.83 -1.69
CA ASN A 107 16.66 -56.75 -2.18
C ASN A 107 16.61 -56.78 -3.72
N GLY A 108 17.31 -55.90 -4.43
CA GLY A 108 17.23 -55.78 -5.91
C GLY A 108 17.51 -57.10 -6.65
N HIS A 109 18.29 -58.02 -6.07
CA HIS A 109 18.58 -59.32 -6.65
C HIS A 109 17.37 -60.27 -6.71
N GLU A 110 16.32 -60.04 -5.89
CA GLU A 110 15.09 -60.82 -5.89
C GLU A 110 14.22 -60.55 -7.14
N GLY A 111 14.57 -59.54 -7.95
CA GLY A 111 13.93 -59.26 -9.24
C GLY A 111 12.71 -58.35 -9.13
N HIS A 112 11.65 -58.70 -9.85
CA HIS A 112 10.49 -57.80 -9.99
C HIS A 112 9.75 -57.60 -8.66
N GLY A 113 9.49 -56.27 -8.34
CA GLY A 113 8.79 -55.86 -7.11
C GLY A 113 9.64 -55.79 -5.85
N ALA A 114 10.93 -56.15 -5.88
CA ALA A 114 11.82 -56.19 -4.71
C ALA A 114 11.99 -54.84 -4.03
N ALA A 115 12.00 -53.73 -4.81
CA ALA A 115 12.10 -52.37 -4.31
C ALA A 115 10.74 -51.62 -4.26
N GLY A 116 9.63 -52.28 -4.51
CA GLY A 116 8.29 -51.72 -4.54
C GLY A 116 7.68 -51.65 -5.95
N GLN A 117 6.35 -51.67 -6.02
CA GLN A 117 5.62 -51.69 -7.29
C GLN A 117 5.68 -50.34 -8.03
N VAL A 118 5.73 -49.24 -7.29
CA VAL A 118 5.82 -47.89 -7.87
C VAL A 118 7.13 -47.70 -8.62
N ILE A 119 8.26 -48.05 -8.01
CA ILE A 119 9.59 -47.99 -8.63
C ILE A 119 9.64 -48.86 -9.90
N GLN A 120 9.15 -50.07 -9.82
CA GLN A 120 9.11 -50.98 -10.96
C GLN A 120 8.28 -50.43 -12.11
N ALA A 121 7.03 -49.98 -11.84
CA ALA A 121 6.13 -49.47 -12.86
C ALA A 121 6.71 -48.28 -13.63
N PHE A 122 7.33 -47.31 -12.90
CA PHE A 122 8.00 -46.19 -13.54
C PHE A 122 9.21 -46.58 -14.37
N GLY A 123 10.01 -47.58 -13.90
CA GLY A 123 11.13 -48.11 -14.63
C GLY A 123 10.69 -48.76 -15.95
N GLU A 124 9.66 -49.62 -15.90
CA GLU A 124 9.11 -50.30 -17.07
C GLU A 124 8.53 -49.36 -18.12
N VAL A 125 7.82 -48.31 -17.69
CA VAL A 125 7.24 -47.29 -18.60
C VAL A 125 8.31 -46.60 -19.41
N VAL A 126 9.46 -46.23 -18.80
CA VAL A 126 10.52 -45.46 -19.50
C VAL A 126 11.41 -46.42 -20.33
N ILE A 127 11.66 -47.61 -19.84
CA ILE A 127 12.48 -48.59 -20.59
C ILE A 127 11.75 -49.12 -21.82
N GLY A 128 10.42 -49.29 -21.76
CA GLY A 128 9.61 -49.69 -22.92
C GLY A 128 10.13 -50.89 -23.70
N GLY A 129 10.78 -51.84 -23.01
CA GLY A 129 11.37 -53.04 -23.58
C GLY A 129 12.81 -52.86 -24.16
N ASN A 130 13.33 -51.65 -24.25
CA ASN A 130 14.70 -51.38 -24.72
C ASN A 130 15.50 -50.58 -23.69
N TYR A 131 16.38 -51.27 -22.96
CA TYR A 131 17.18 -50.68 -21.89
C TYR A 131 18.10 -49.54 -22.35
N VAL A 132 18.67 -49.64 -23.56
CA VAL A 132 19.56 -48.59 -24.11
C VAL A 132 18.75 -47.30 -24.35
N VAL A 133 17.60 -47.40 -24.98
CA VAL A 133 16.70 -46.28 -25.20
C VAL A 133 16.21 -45.72 -23.89
N GLY A 134 15.85 -46.56 -22.91
CA GLY A 134 15.43 -46.13 -21.57
C GLY A 134 16.50 -45.33 -20.83
N ILE A 135 17.76 -45.76 -20.87
CA ILE A 135 18.88 -45.03 -20.25
C ILE A 135 19.05 -43.66 -20.92
N VAL A 136 19.01 -43.60 -22.25
CA VAL A 136 19.18 -42.32 -22.99
C VAL A 136 18.04 -41.35 -22.67
N VAL A 137 16.79 -41.79 -22.73
CA VAL A 137 15.61 -40.97 -22.39
C VAL A 137 15.70 -40.49 -20.95
N PHE A 138 16.02 -41.41 -20.04
CA PHE A 138 16.20 -41.06 -18.62
C PHE A 138 17.32 -40.01 -18.40
N ALA A 139 18.46 -40.18 -19.05
CA ALA A 139 19.57 -39.20 -19.00
C ALA A 139 19.12 -37.82 -19.51
N ILE A 140 18.34 -37.76 -20.60
CA ILE A 140 17.80 -36.50 -21.11
C ILE A 140 16.86 -35.87 -20.08
N LEU A 141 15.92 -36.63 -19.50
CA LEU A 141 15.01 -36.13 -18.48
C LEU A 141 15.75 -35.61 -17.24
N MET A 142 16.82 -36.30 -16.83
CA MET A 142 17.67 -35.89 -15.71
C MET A 142 18.36 -34.57 -16.00
N ILE A 143 18.96 -34.39 -17.18
CA ILE A 143 19.62 -33.15 -17.59
C ILE A 143 18.62 -31.99 -17.62
N ILE A 144 17.43 -32.20 -18.21
CA ILE A 144 16.38 -31.17 -18.27
C ILE A 144 15.97 -30.77 -16.84
N ASN A 145 15.68 -31.72 -15.97
CA ASN A 145 15.25 -31.43 -14.61
C ASN A 145 16.32 -30.67 -13.82
N PHE A 146 17.59 -31.10 -13.90
CA PHE A 146 18.68 -30.49 -13.15
C PHE A 146 19.11 -29.14 -13.74
N VAL A 147 19.43 -29.09 -15.05
CA VAL A 147 20.06 -27.92 -15.68
C VAL A 147 19.04 -26.84 -15.99
N VAL A 148 17.84 -27.22 -16.49
CA VAL A 148 16.83 -26.24 -16.94
C VAL A 148 15.90 -25.89 -15.78
N VAL A 149 15.20 -26.87 -15.21
CA VAL A 149 14.13 -26.59 -14.25
C VAL A 149 14.69 -26.16 -12.89
N THR A 150 15.49 -26.99 -12.24
CA THR A 150 15.96 -26.74 -10.87
C THR A 150 16.94 -25.56 -10.80
N LYS A 151 17.91 -25.48 -11.73
CA LYS A 151 18.85 -24.35 -11.80
C LYS A 151 18.14 -23.05 -12.22
N GLY A 152 17.16 -23.14 -13.13
CA GLY A 152 16.34 -22.01 -13.58
C GLY A 152 15.48 -21.45 -12.45
N ALA A 153 14.71 -22.30 -11.77
CA ALA A 153 13.87 -21.89 -10.63
C ALA A 153 14.68 -21.26 -9.50
N GLY A 154 15.84 -21.84 -9.16
CA GLY A 154 16.73 -21.27 -8.15
C GLY A 154 17.29 -19.90 -8.54
N ARG A 155 17.62 -19.68 -9.83
CA ARG A 155 18.09 -18.38 -10.30
C ARG A 155 16.99 -17.31 -10.27
N ILE A 156 15.77 -17.68 -10.65
CA ILE A 156 14.62 -16.78 -10.58
C ILE A 156 14.36 -16.37 -9.12
N SER A 157 14.35 -17.33 -8.17
CA SER A 157 14.18 -17.05 -6.74
C SER A 157 15.25 -16.11 -6.20
N GLU A 158 16.52 -16.32 -6.52
CA GLU A 158 17.63 -15.48 -6.07
C GLU A 158 17.49 -14.03 -6.57
N VAL A 159 17.18 -13.86 -7.86
CA VAL A 159 17.05 -12.53 -8.49
C VAL A 159 15.83 -11.81 -7.95
N SER A 160 14.68 -12.49 -7.83
CA SER A 160 13.45 -11.88 -7.30
C SER A 160 13.60 -11.47 -5.84
N ALA A 161 14.26 -12.32 -5.01
CA ALA A 161 14.55 -11.98 -3.61
C ALA A 161 15.39 -10.70 -3.53
N ARG A 162 16.44 -10.58 -4.34
CA ARG A 162 17.30 -9.39 -4.37
C ARG A 162 16.49 -8.15 -4.75
N PHE A 163 15.74 -8.18 -5.85
CA PHE A 163 14.95 -7.02 -6.28
C PHE A 163 13.88 -6.61 -5.26
N THR A 164 13.24 -7.57 -4.60
CA THR A 164 12.25 -7.25 -3.57
C THR A 164 12.89 -6.60 -2.34
N LEU A 165 14.05 -7.10 -1.91
CA LEU A 165 14.81 -6.51 -0.79
C LEU A 165 15.34 -5.12 -1.13
N ASP A 166 15.87 -4.92 -2.34
CA ASP A 166 16.36 -3.63 -2.81
C ASP A 166 15.22 -2.58 -2.95
N ALA A 167 14.02 -3.02 -3.31
CA ALA A 167 12.84 -2.14 -3.42
C ALA A 167 12.16 -1.83 -2.08
N MET A 168 12.49 -2.54 -0.99
CA MET A 168 11.82 -2.39 0.31
C MET A 168 11.91 -0.97 0.91
N PRO A 169 13.08 -0.29 0.92
CA PRO A 169 13.16 1.08 1.43
C PRO A 169 12.26 2.04 0.65
N GLY A 170 12.20 1.90 -0.68
CA GLY A 170 11.33 2.69 -1.53
C GLY A 170 9.84 2.49 -1.24
N LYS A 171 9.41 1.22 -1.03
CA LYS A 171 8.04 0.91 -0.62
C LYS A 171 7.70 1.50 0.76
N GLN A 172 8.63 1.46 1.72
CA GLN A 172 8.43 2.06 3.04
C GLN A 172 8.31 3.57 2.97
N MET A 173 9.19 4.26 2.21
CA MET A 173 9.09 5.71 1.98
C MET A 173 7.77 6.11 1.30
N ALA A 174 7.28 5.31 0.35
CA ALA A 174 5.99 5.56 -0.27
C ALA A 174 4.82 5.45 0.73
N ILE A 175 4.85 4.46 1.64
CA ILE A 175 3.86 4.33 2.71
C ILE A 175 3.92 5.53 3.66
N ASP A 176 5.12 6.02 3.99
CA ASP A 176 5.31 7.19 4.85
C ASP A 176 4.81 8.46 4.17
N ALA A 177 5.04 8.61 2.87
CA ALA A 177 4.50 9.71 2.07
C ALA A 177 2.97 9.67 2.02
N ASP A 178 2.36 8.49 1.79
CA ASP A 178 0.91 8.31 1.80
C ASP A 178 0.30 8.64 3.17
N LEU A 179 0.97 8.24 4.26
CA LEU A 179 0.55 8.57 5.62
C LEU A 179 0.62 10.08 5.88
N ASN A 180 1.73 10.73 5.50
CA ASN A 180 1.93 12.17 5.67
C ASN A 180 0.97 12.98 4.80
N ALA A 181 0.66 12.50 3.60
CA ALA A 181 -0.36 13.09 2.73
C ALA A 181 -1.81 12.83 3.21
N GLY A 182 -2.00 12.03 4.27
CA GLY A 182 -3.32 11.67 4.80
C GLY A 182 -4.14 10.76 3.88
N LEU A 183 -3.51 10.12 2.90
CA LEU A 183 -4.15 9.17 1.99
C LEU A 183 -4.50 7.85 2.68
N ILE A 184 -3.72 7.48 3.69
CA ILE A 184 -3.92 6.31 4.54
C ILE A 184 -3.89 6.74 6.01
N ASP A 185 -4.59 5.99 6.86
CA ASP A 185 -4.53 6.19 8.31
C ASP A 185 -3.34 5.42 8.91
N GLN A 186 -3.09 5.67 10.22
CA GLN A 186 -1.97 5.06 10.93
C GLN A 186 -2.07 3.53 11.03
N ASN A 187 -3.30 2.98 11.09
CA ASN A 187 -3.52 1.55 11.13
C ASN A 187 -3.24 0.89 9.77
N GLU A 188 -3.70 1.53 8.68
CA GLU A 188 -3.43 1.07 7.32
C GLU A 188 -1.93 1.17 6.99
N ALA A 189 -1.24 2.24 7.41
CA ALA A 189 0.20 2.37 7.26
C ALA A 189 0.97 1.25 8.00
N LYS A 190 0.56 0.94 9.25
CA LYS A 190 1.13 -0.16 10.02
C LYS A 190 0.91 -1.51 9.33
N LYS A 191 -0.29 -1.74 8.80
CA LYS A 191 -0.64 -2.95 8.05
C LYS A 191 0.22 -3.08 6.79
N ARG A 192 0.32 -2.03 5.96
CA ARG A 192 1.14 -2.04 4.73
C ARG A 192 2.63 -2.23 5.02
N ARG A 193 3.18 -1.61 6.08
CA ARG A 193 4.56 -1.86 6.51
C ARG A 193 4.78 -3.32 6.92
N SER A 194 3.81 -3.92 7.64
CA SER A 194 3.86 -5.35 7.99
C SER A 194 3.79 -6.25 6.76
N GLU A 195 2.95 -5.92 5.77
CA GLU A 195 2.88 -6.65 4.50
C GLU A 195 4.20 -6.58 3.72
N VAL A 196 4.84 -5.41 3.64
CA VAL A 196 6.16 -5.24 2.99
C VAL A 196 7.25 -6.05 3.70
N ALA A 197 7.25 -6.06 5.04
CA ALA A 197 8.18 -6.88 5.81
C ALA A 197 7.95 -8.38 5.57
N GLN A 198 6.70 -8.85 5.60
CA GLN A 198 6.35 -10.24 5.31
C GLN A 198 6.71 -10.65 3.87
N GLU A 199 6.55 -9.73 2.90
CA GLU A 199 6.97 -9.97 1.52
C GLU A 199 8.49 -10.17 1.41
N ALA A 200 9.27 -9.35 2.10
CA ALA A 200 10.73 -9.49 2.15
C ALA A 200 11.15 -10.82 2.82
N ASP A 201 10.53 -11.18 3.95
CA ASP A 201 10.78 -12.45 4.65
C ASP A 201 10.41 -13.65 3.78
N PHE A 202 9.30 -13.58 3.05
CA PHE A 202 8.86 -14.63 2.12
C PHE A 202 9.90 -14.85 1.01
N TYR A 203 10.31 -13.79 0.31
CA TYR A 203 11.28 -13.92 -0.80
C TYR A 203 12.67 -14.33 -0.31
N GLY A 204 13.10 -13.82 0.84
CA GLY A 204 14.35 -14.26 1.49
C GLY A 204 14.34 -15.74 1.88
N SER A 205 13.24 -16.21 2.47
CA SER A 205 13.04 -17.62 2.80
C SER A 205 12.94 -18.49 1.54
N MET A 206 12.38 -17.97 0.47
CA MET A 206 12.24 -18.64 -0.81
C MET A 206 13.56 -18.86 -1.52
N ASP A 207 14.49 -17.88 -1.47
CA ASP A 207 15.87 -18.05 -1.96
C ASP A 207 16.57 -19.18 -1.19
N GLY A 208 16.44 -19.20 0.13
CA GLY A 208 16.96 -20.27 0.98
C GLY A 208 16.42 -21.64 0.61
N ALA A 209 15.10 -21.79 0.55
CA ALA A 209 14.44 -23.06 0.21
C ALA A 209 14.78 -23.55 -1.21
N SER A 210 14.92 -22.66 -2.18
CA SER A 210 15.33 -23.01 -3.56
C SER A 210 16.75 -23.59 -3.63
N LYS A 211 17.64 -23.18 -2.74
CA LYS A 211 19.01 -23.75 -2.63
C LYS A 211 18.98 -25.19 -2.12
N PHE A 212 18.06 -25.52 -1.20
CA PHE A 212 17.84 -26.91 -0.76
C PHE A 212 17.33 -27.79 -1.90
N VAL A 213 16.38 -27.31 -2.72
CA VAL A 213 15.88 -28.06 -3.89
C VAL A 213 17.01 -28.36 -4.88
N ARG A 214 17.94 -27.41 -5.07
CA ARG A 214 19.12 -27.62 -5.91
C ARG A 214 20.05 -28.69 -5.32
N GLY A 215 20.30 -28.62 -4.01
CA GLY A 215 21.13 -29.60 -3.29
C GLY A 215 20.57 -31.03 -3.40
N ASP A 216 19.26 -31.16 -3.26
CA ASP A 216 18.57 -32.44 -3.38
C ASP A 216 18.63 -33.01 -4.81
N ALA A 217 18.53 -32.20 -5.85
CA ALA A 217 18.71 -32.65 -7.24
C ALA A 217 20.14 -33.16 -7.50
N ILE A 218 21.16 -32.54 -6.89
CA ILE A 218 22.55 -33.03 -6.95
C ILE A 218 22.70 -34.35 -6.19
N ALA A 219 22.13 -34.43 -4.98
CA ALA A 219 22.16 -35.65 -4.18
C ALA A 219 21.47 -36.82 -4.90
N GLY A 220 20.29 -36.58 -5.52
CA GLY A 220 19.58 -37.58 -6.32
C GLY A 220 20.41 -38.10 -7.51
N LEU A 221 21.18 -37.23 -8.18
CA LEU A 221 22.08 -37.62 -9.25
C LEU A 221 23.21 -38.55 -8.74
N LEU A 222 23.83 -38.20 -7.60
CA LEU A 222 24.86 -39.02 -6.99
C LEU A 222 24.35 -40.37 -6.51
N ILE A 223 23.16 -40.37 -5.88
CA ILE A 223 22.47 -41.60 -5.44
C ILE A 223 22.20 -42.55 -6.60
N LEU A 224 21.80 -41.99 -7.74
CA LEU A 224 21.57 -42.79 -8.95
C LEU A 224 22.83 -43.51 -9.42
N PHE A 225 23.99 -42.79 -9.45
CA PHE A 225 25.25 -43.45 -9.80
C PHE A 225 25.62 -44.53 -8.78
N ILE A 226 25.40 -44.30 -7.48
CA ILE A 226 25.64 -45.30 -6.41
C ILE A 226 24.73 -46.52 -6.61
N ASN A 227 23.44 -46.31 -6.90
CA ASN A 227 22.48 -47.40 -7.15
C ASN A 227 22.86 -48.21 -8.37
N LEU A 228 23.28 -47.60 -9.46
CA LEU A 228 23.62 -48.27 -10.69
C LEU A 228 24.94 -49.08 -10.53
N ILE A 229 26.01 -48.41 -10.10
CA ILE A 229 27.35 -49.03 -9.99
C ILE A 229 27.36 -49.98 -8.80
N GLY A 230 26.87 -49.58 -7.64
CA GLY A 230 26.84 -50.35 -6.42
C GLY A 230 25.87 -51.56 -6.55
N GLY A 231 24.70 -51.37 -7.17
CA GLY A 231 23.74 -52.44 -7.42
C GLY A 231 24.31 -53.53 -8.33
N ILE A 232 24.91 -53.14 -9.47
CA ILE A 232 25.54 -54.15 -10.37
C ILE A 232 26.69 -54.88 -9.65
N ALA A 233 27.52 -54.12 -8.91
CA ALA A 233 28.63 -54.74 -8.15
C ALA A 233 28.13 -55.73 -7.09
N ILE A 234 27.09 -55.36 -6.31
CA ILE A 234 26.46 -56.25 -5.31
C ILE A 234 25.83 -57.47 -5.98
N GLY A 235 25.07 -57.24 -7.08
CA GLY A 235 24.43 -58.33 -7.83
C GLY A 235 25.42 -59.39 -8.33
N VAL A 236 26.56 -58.93 -8.88
CA VAL A 236 27.59 -59.83 -9.43
C VAL A 236 28.44 -60.45 -8.32
N LEU A 237 28.97 -59.66 -7.38
CA LEU A 237 29.95 -60.09 -6.41
C LEU A 237 29.34 -60.81 -5.21
N GLN A 238 28.16 -60.39 -4.74
CA GLN A 238 27.52 -60.94 -3.54
C GLN A 238 26.45 -61.98 -3.85
N HIS A 239 25.65 -61.74 -4.94
CA HIS A 239 24.54 -62.63 -5.29
C HIS A 239 24.87 -63.53 -6.49
N SER A 240 26.07 -63.49 -7.05
CA SER A 240 26.53 -64.32 -8.15
C SER A 240 25.66 -64.28 -9.40
N LEU A 241 24.98 -63.14 -9.65
CA LEU A 241 24.18 -62.93 -10.85
C LEU A 241 25.06 -62.73 -12.08
N PRO A 242 24.71 -63.26 -13.26
CA PRO A 242 25.40 -62.92 -14.49
C PRO A 242 25.41 -61.40 -14.72
N PHE A 243 26.51 -60.83 -15.17
CA PHE A 243 26.66 -59.39 -15.37
C PHE A 243 25.53 -58.77 -16.24
N ALA A 244 25.10 -59.50 -17.26
CA ALA A 244 23.98 -59.05 -18.13
C ALA A 244 22.62 -59.03 -17.40
N GLU A 245 22.41 -59.92 -16.45
CA GLU A 245 21.18 -59.99 -15.66
C GLU A 245 21.19 -58.94 -14.55
N ALA A 246 22.28 -58.84 -13.80
CA ALA A 246 22.51 -57.81 -12.82
C ALA A 246 22.36 -56.42 -13.46
N GLY A 247 22.95 -56.22 -14.65
CA GLY A 247 22.81 -55.00 -15.41
C GLY A 247 21.36 -54.63 -15.76
N LYS A 248 20.53 -55.63 -16.18
CA LYS A 248 19.12 -55.41 -16.50
C LYS A 248 18.31 -55.02 -15.26
N VAL A 249 18.41 -55.84 -14.19
CA VAL A 249 17.62 -55.64 -12.97
C VAL A 249 17.96 -54.34 -12.26
N TYR A 250 19.21 -54.10 -11.99
CA TYR A 250 19.62 -52.86 -11.27
C TYR A 250 19.46 -51.59 -12.11
N THR A 251 19.58 -51.66 -13.45
CA THR A 251 19.25 -50.52 -14.32
C THR A 251 17.76 -50.22 -14.28
N LEU A 252 16.88 -51.23 -14.34
CA LEU A 252 15.42 -51.03 -14.23
C LEU A 252 15.04 -50.35 -12.92
N LEU A 253 15.54 -50.91 -11.80
CA LEU A 253 15.25 -50.39 -10.47
C LEU A 253 15.84 -48.97 -10.27
N THR A 254 17.06 -48.71 -10.76
CA THR A 254 17.72 -47.39 -10.66
C THR A 254 16.98 -46.35 -11.47
N ILE A 255 16.54 -46.67 -12.71
CA ILE A 255 15.75 -45.74 -13.54
C ILE A 255 14.40 -45.46 -12.87
N GLY A 256 13.72 -46.52 -12.37
CA GLY A 256 12.45 -46.40 -11.67
C GLY A 256 12.57 -45.49 -10.41
N ASP A 257 13.54 -45.79 -9.52
CA ASP A 257 13.80 -45.00 -8.33
C ASP A 257 14.11 -43.52 -8.66
N GLY A 258 14.98 -43.32 -9.65
CA GLY A 258 15.31 -41.96 -10.13
C GLY A 258 14.12 -41.20 -10.65
N LEU A 259 13.21 -41.83 -11.41
CA LEU A 259 12.01 -41.18 -11.95
C LEU A 259 11.00 -40.83 -10.84
N VAL A 260 10.73 -41.77 -9.93
CA VAL A 260 9.83 -41.53 -8.81
C VAL A 260 10.30 -40.38 -7.95
N ALA A 261 11.62 -40.26 -7.78
CA ALA A 261 12.23 -39.13 -7.08
C ALA A 261 12.19 -37.81 -7.87
N GLN A 262 12.26 -37.85 -9.22
CA GLN A 262 12.31 -36.64 -10.05
C GLN A 262 10.97 -35.95 -10.24
N ILE A 263 9.84 -36.69 -10.29
CA ILE A 263 8.51 -36.10 -10.50
C ILE A 263 8.17 -35.06 -9.44
N PRO A 264 8.27 -35.36 -8.12
CA PRO A 264 8.05 -34.35 -7.09
C PRO A 264 9.04 -33.16 -7.20
N SER A 265 10.30 -33.41 -7.59
CA SER A 265 11.30 -32.38 -7.79
C SER A 265 10.87 -31.38 -8.86
N LEU A 266 10.43 -31.89 -10.00
CA LEU A 266 9.99 -31.07 -11.13
C LEU A 266 8.73 -30.26 -10.76
N LEU A 267 7.76 -30.89 -10.10
CA LEU A 267 6.52 -30.23 -9.66
C LEU A 267 6.80 -29.11 -8.65
N LEU A 268 7.62 -29.39 -7.62
CA LEU A 268 7.99 -28.40 -6.58
C LEU A 268 8.85 -27.27 -7.15
N SER A 269 9.80 -27.58 -8.04
CA SER A 269 10.61 -26.53 -8.71
C SER A 269 9.76 -25.63 -9.60
N THR A 270 8.77 -26.21 -10.31
CA THR A 270 7.80 -25.45 -11.10
C THR A 270 6.90 -24.61 -10.21
N ALA A 271 6.39 -25.17 -9.11
CA ALA A 271 5.61 -24.43 -8.12
C ALA A 271 6.41 -23.22 -7.55
N ALA A 272 7.69 -23.46 -7.23
CA ALA A 272 8.60 -22.40 -6.78
C ALA A 272 8.77 -21.29 -7.82
N ALA A 273 9.01 -21.64 -9.08
CA ALA A 273 9.11 -20.68 -10.16
C ALA A 273 7.81 -19.88 -10.33
N VAL A 274 6.66 -20.54 -10.32
CA VAL A 274 5.33 -19.91 -10.42
C VAL A 274 5.10 -18.92 -9.28
N MET A 275 5.36 -19.34 -8.03
CA MET A 275 5.17 -18.49 -6.85
C MET A 275 6.05 -17.23 -6.87
N VAL A 276 7.29 -17.36 -7.31
CA VAL A 276 8.27 -16.26 -7.31
C VAL A 276 8.05 -15.30 -8.47
N THR A 277 7.56 -15.79 -9.62
CA THR A 277 7.26 -14.94 -10.79
C THR A 277 5.87 -14.32 -10.73
N ARG A 278 5.09 -14.62 -9.68
CA ARG A 278 3.73 -14.14 -9.58
C ARG A 278 3.66 -12.66 -9.25
N VAL A 279 2.91 -11.92 -10.07
CA VAL A 279 2.53 -10.54 -9.82
C VAL A 279 1.24 -10.52 -9.00
N SER A 280 1.18 -9.71 -7.95
CA SER A 280 -0.05 -9.53 -7.16
C SER A 280 -1.17 -8.99 -8.04
N SER A 281 -2.22 -9.76 -8.21
CA SER A 281 -3.39 -9.39 -9.03
C SER A 281 -4.68 -9.87 -8.38
N SER A 282 -5.80 -9.29 -8.80
CA SER A 282 -7.15 -9.72 -8.37
C SER A 282 -7.66 -10.96 -9.08
N GLU A 283 -6.91 -11.49 -10.06
CA GLU A 283 -7.29 -12.63 -10.89
C GLU A 283 -6.31 -13.78 -10.70
N ASP A 284 -6.79 -15.02 -10.88
CA ASP A 284 -5.93 -16.19 -10.91
C ASP A 284 -5.04 -16.21 -12.17
N MET A 285 -3.95 -16.98 -12.13
CA MET A 285 -3.00 -17.05 -13.24
C MET A 285 -3.65 -17.56 -14.54
N GLY A 286 -4.59 -18.49 -14.45
CA GLY A 286 -5.27 -19.04 -15.62
C GLY A 286 -6.11 -18.00 -16.32
N ALA A 287 -6.88 -17.20 -15.56
CA ALA A 287 -7.67 -16.09 -16.08
C ALA A 287 -6.78 -14.99 -16.67
N GLN A 288 -5.68 -14.65 -15.98
CA GLN A 288 -4.72 -13.64 -16.44
C GLN A 288 -4.03 -14.05 -17.75
N VAL A 289 -3.52 -15.28 -17.85
CA VAL A 289 -2.91 -15.83 -19.06
C VAL A 289 -3.93 -15.87 -20.19
N ASN A 290 -5.14 -16.37 -19.94
CA ASN A 290 -6.20 -16.44 -20.94
C ASN A 290 -6.53 -15.02 -21.46
N ARG A 291 -6.70 -14.06 -20.57
CA ARG A 291 -6.99 -12.67 -20.93
C ARG A 291 -5.86 -12.04 -21.76
N GLN A 292 -4.59 -12.25 -21.36
CA GLN A 292 -3.44 -11.60 -22.03
C GLN A 292 -3.06 -12.30 -23.33
N MET A 293 -3.02 -13.65 -23.37
CA MET A 293 -2.65 -14.39 -24.59
C MET A 293 -3.73 -14.30 -25.67
N PHE A 294 -5.00 -14.31 -25.30
CA PHE A 294 -6.13 -14.28 -26.22
C PHE A 294 -6.81 -12.92 -26.32
N ALA A 295 -6.23 -11.86 -25.75
CA ALA A 295 -6.77 -10.50 -25.86
C ALA A 295 -6.83 -9.97 -27.30
N SER A 296 -5.86 -10.34 -28.14
CA SER A 296 -5.74 -9.84 -29.51
C SER A 296 -6.17 -10.86 -30.55
N PRO A 297 -7.39 -10.76 -31.10
CA PRO A 297 -7.82 -11.65 -32.18
C PRO A 297 -6.94 -11.52 -33.43
N ARG A 298 -6.28 -10.36 -33.63
CA ARG A 298 -5.34 -10.14 -34.74
C ARG A 298 -4.10 -11.02 -34.64
N ALA A 299 -3.51 -11.15 -33.45
CA ALA A 299 -2.34 -12.01 -33.24
C ALA A 299 -2.65 -13.48 -33.53
N LEU A 300 -3.80 -13.97 -33.05
CA LEU A 300 -4.27 -15.34 -33.35
C LEU A 300 -4.55 -15.55 -34.83
N ALA A 301 -5.12 -14.57 -35.53
CA ALA A 301 -5.37 -14.66 -36.98
C ALA A 301 -4.09 -14.73 -37.78
N VAL A 302 -3.06 -13.94 -37.43
CA VAL A 302 -1.75 -13.98 -38.06
C VAL A 302 -1.06 -15.33 -37.82
N ALA A 303 -1.08 -15.82 -36.57
CA ALA A 303 -0.53 -17.14 -36.22
C ALA A 303 -1.23 -18.26 -37.00
N ALA A 304 -2.56 -18.22 -37.09
CA ALA A 304 -3.35 -19.17 -37.89
C ALA A 304 -2.95 -19.14 -39.38
N ALA A 305 -2.78 -17.94 -39.97
CA ALA A 305 -2.36 -17.79 -41.37
C ALA A 305 -0.96 -18.36 -41.60
N ILE A 306 -0.01 -18.12 -40.69
CA ILE A 306 1.35 -18.68 -40.77
C ILE A 306 1.29 -20.22 -40.67
N MET A 307 0.52 -20.78 -39.75
CA MET A 307 0.41 -22.23 -39.58
C MET A 307 -0.22 -22.90 -40.80
N ILE A 308 -1.27 -22.31 -41.38
CA ILE A 308 -1.89 -22.82 -42.61
C ILE A 308 -0.91 -22.71 -43.78
N ALA A 309 -0.17 -21.61 -43.91
CA ALA A 309 0.84 -21.45 -44.97
C ALA A 309 1.95 -22.51 -44.82
N MET A 310 2.45 -22.77 -43.60
CA MET A 310 3.42 -23.86 -43.36
C MET A 310 2.83 -25.24 -43.67
N GLY A 311 1.56 -25.46 -43.40
CA GLY A 311 0.85 -26.70 -43.74
C GLY A 311 0.70 -26.93 -45.23
N LEU A 312 0.88 -25.91 -46.09
CA LEU A 312 0.85 -26.03 -47.53
C LEU A 312 2.23 -26.36 -48.16
N VAL A 313 3.31 -26.26 -47.35
CA VAL A 313 4.67 -26.53 -47.83
C VAL A 313 4.86 -28.05 -48.05
N PRO A 314 5.34 -28.50 -49.23
CA PRO A 314 5.63 -29.91 -49.49
C PRO A 314 6.66 -30.49 -48.49
N GLY A 315 6.35 -31.66 -47.93
CA GLY A 315 7.20 -32.33 -46.91
C GLY A 315 6.88 -32.01 -45.46
N MET A 316 5.99 -31.07 -45.19
CA MET A 316 5.50 -30.79 -43.82
C MET A 316 4.29 -31.68 -43.49
N PRO A 317 4.03 -31.96 -42.21
CA PRO A 317 2.85 -32.72 -41.78
C PRO A 317 1.58 -31.89 -41.96
N HIS A 318 1.02 -31.88 -43.17
CA HIS A 318 -0.11 -31.03 -43.58
C HIS A 318 -1.28 -31.06 -42.62
N PHE A 319 -1.70 -32.27 -42.16
CA PHE A 319 -2.85 -32.45 -41.28
C PHE A 319 -2.65 -31.69 -39.93
N SER A 320 -1.48 -31.80 -39.33
CA SER A 320 -1.20 -31.18 -38.04
C SER A 320 -1.20 -29.66 -38.11
N PHE A 321 -0.52 -29.08 -39.11
CA PHE A 321 -0.44 -27.62 -39.25
C PHE A 321 -1.78 -27.01 -39.67
N ILE A 322 -2.48 -27.61 -40.62
CA ILE A 322 -3.77 -27.10 -41.11
C ILE A 322 -4.84 -27.22 -40.05
N SER A 323 -4.95 -28.37 -39.34
CA SER A 323 -5.93 -28.52 -38.28
C SER A 323 -5.74 -27.53 -37.13
N LEU A 324 -4.49 -27.34 -36.66
CA LEU A 324 -4.17 -26.40 -35.58
C LEU A 324 -4.36 -24.94 -36.06
N GLY A 325 -4.02 -24.64 -37.31
CA GLY A 325 -4.28 -23.34 -37.93
C GLY A 325 -5.79 -23.03 -38.01
N LEU A 326 -6.62 -24.00 -38.35
CA LEU A 326 -8.07 -23.83 -38.40
C LEU A 326 -8.66 -23.63 -36.99
N VAL A 327 -8.17 -24.35 -35.97
CA VAL A 327 -8.56 -24.14 -34.56
C VAL A 327 -8.21 -22.73 -34.11
N ALA A 328 -7.00 -22.25 -34.42
CA ALA A 328 -6.55 -20.89 -34.08
C ALA A 328 -7.38 -19.83 -34.83
N ALA A 329 -7.71 -20.04 -36.11
CA ALA A 329 -8.58 -19.15 -36.86
C ALA A 329 -10.02 -19.10 -36.28
N GLY A 330 -10.56 -20.26 -35.90
CA GLY A 330 -11.87 -20.36 -35.25
C GLY A 330 -11.90 -19.63 -33.90
N ALA A 331 -10.84 -19.76 -33.11
CA ALA A 331 -10.69 -19.05 -31.84
C ALA A 331 -10.60 -17.53 -32.08
N ALA A 332 -9.80 -17.07 -33.05
CA ALA A 332 -9.69 -15.67 -33.43
C ALA A 332 -11.04 -15.07 -33.85
N TYR A 333 -11.80 -15.79 -34.67
CA TYR A 333 -13.12 -15.39 -35.11
C TYR A 333 -14.12 -15.30 -33.95
N TRP A 334 -14.13 -16.32 -33.07
CA TRP A 334 -15.02 -16.34 -31.90
C TRP A 334 -14.73 -15.18 -30.92
N ILE A 335 -13.46 -14.90 -30.65
CA ILE A 335 -13.05 -13.79 -29.77
C ILE A 335 -13.38 -12.43 -30.43
N ALA A 336 -13.12 -12.26 -31.73
CA ALA A 336 -13.47 -11.04 -32.46
C ALA A 336 -14.98 -10.78 -32.43
N ASN A 337 -15.78 -11.83 -32.65
CA ASN A 337 -17.25 -11.75 -32.60
C ASN A 337 -17.77 -11.42 -31.18
N LYS A 338 -17.17 -12.03 -30.15
CA LYS A 338 -17.50 -11.72 -28.76
C LYS A 338 -17.18 -10.27 -28.40
N GLN A 339 -16.00 -9.75 -28.79
CA GLN A 339 -15.61 -8.37 -28.58
C GLN A 339 -16.51 -7.39 -29.36
N ARG A 340 -16.92 -7.75 -30.56
CA ARG A 340 -17.87 -6.97 -31.36
C ARG A 340 -19.24 -6.87 -30.68
N LYS A 341 -19.76 -7.99 -30.17
CA LYS A 341 -21.04 -8.01 -29.44
C LYS A 341 -20.98 -7.20 -28.14
N ILE A 342 -19.86 -7.22 -27.42
CA ILE A 342 -19.66 -6.42 -26.21
C ILE A 342 -19.67 -4.93 -26.57
N LYS A 343 -18.92 -4.52 -27.59
CA LYS A 343 -18.92 -3.13 -28.07
C LYS A 343 -20.29 -2.67 -28.58
N GLU A 344 -21.00 -3.53 -29.30
CA GLU A 344 -22.36 -3.24 -29.76
C GLU A 344 -23.36 -3.13 -28.59
N ALA A 345 -23.17 -3.92 -27.53
CA ALA A 345 -23.97 -3.83 -26.31
C ALA A 345 -23.66 -2.54 -25.54
N GLU A 346 -22.39 -2.17 -25.40
CA GLU A 346 -21.99 -0.90 -24.79
C GLU A 346 -22.52 0.31 -25.56
N VAL A 347 -22.41 0.29 -26.89
CA VAL A 347 -22.96 1.35 -27.76
C VAL A 347 -24.49 1.43 -27.64
N LYS A 348 -25.19 0.29 -27.58
CA LYS A 348 -26.63 0.25 -27.37
C LYS A 348 -27.03 0.71 -25.96
N GLU A 349 -26.24 0.41 -24.95
CA GLU A 349 -26.46 0.87 -23.57
C GLU A 349 -26.27 2.40 -23.48
N VAL A 350 -25.21 2.94 -24.11
CA VAL A 350 -24.98 4.38 -24.22
C VAL A 350 -26.08 5.06 -25.04
N GLN A 351 -26.54 4.46 -26.16
CA GLN A 351 -27.67 4.97 -26.94
C GLN A 351 -28.98 4.89 -26.16
N ARG A 352 -29.18 3.82 -25.38
CA ARG A 352 -30.37 3.67 -24.53
C ARG A 352 -30.34 4.64 -23.34
N GLN A 353 -29.17 4.95 -22.78
CA GLN A 353 -29.00 6.01 -21.80
C GLN A 353 -29.16 7.40 -22.42
N GLN A 354 -28.76 7.60 -23.68
CA GLN A 354 -29.08 8.83 -24.44
C GLN A 354 -30.54 8.92 -24.88
N GLU A 355 -31.20 7.79 -25.14
CA GLU A 355 -32.66 7.76 -25.44
C GLU A 355 -33.53 7.86 -24.17
N LEU A 356 -32.97 7.49 -22.98
CA LEU A 356 -33.60 7.67 -21.67
C LEU A 356 -33.38 9.08 -21.10
N LEU A 357 -32.45 9.85 -21.65
CA LEU A 357 -32.47 11.30 -21.53
C LEU A 357 -33.68 11.75 -22.36
N PRO A 358 -34.69 12.37 -21.75
CA PRO A 358 -35.87 12.80 -22.50
C PRO A 358 -35.37 13.62 -23.69
N ALA A 359 -35.80 13.19 -24.90
CA ALA A 359 -35.57 13.95 -26.10
C ALA A 359 -35.91 15.40 -25.77
N GLN A 360 -34.87 16.24 -25.74
CA GLN A 360 -35.12 17.66 -25.67
C GLN A 360 -35.91 18.00 -26.93
N LYS A 361 -37.23 18.02 -26.75
CA LYS A 361 -38.13 18.69 -27.69
C LYS A 361 -37.48 20.04 -27.99
N ALA A 362 -37.42 20.36 -29.27
CA ALA A 362 -37.06 21.68 -29.73
C ALA A 362 -37.56 22.71 -28.72
N GLN A 363 -36.63 23.43 -28.13
CA GLN A 363 -36.93 24.42 -27.09
C GLN A 363 -37.88 25.47 -27.69
N GLU A 364 -39.16 25.36 -27.36
CA GLU A 364 -39.89 26.57 -27.07
C GLU A 364 -39.11 27.29 -25.98
N VAL A 365 -38.81 28.55 -26.20
CA VAL A 365 -38.11 29.43 -25.25
C VAL A 365 -38.94 29.45 -23.97
N LYS A 366 -38.63 28.52 -23.05
CA LYS A 366 -39.23 28.50 -21.73
C LYS A 366 -38.73 29.72 -21.00
N GLU A 367 -39.63 30.57 -20.52
CA GLU A 367 -39.24 31.67 -19.62
C GLU A 367 -38.40 31.11 -18.50
N LEU A 368 -37.25 31.76 -18.20
CA LEU A 368 -36.31 31.40 -17.16
C LEU A 368 -37.04 31.26 -15.81
N GLY A 369 -37.06 30.04 -15.28
CA GLY A 369 -37.57 29.74 -13.95
C GLY A 369 -36.45 29.66 -12.90
N TRP A 370 -36.83 29.67 -11.63
CA TRP A 370 -35.84 29.48 -10.52
C TRP A 370 -35.08 28.15 -10.63
N ASP A 371 -35.62 27.12 -11.28
CA ASP A 371 -34.98 25.81 -11.50
C ASP A 371 -33.83 25.89 -12.52
N ASP A 372 -33.75 26.98 -13.32
CA ASP A 372 -32.70 27.19 -14.31
C ASP A 372 -31.49 27.95 -13.71
N VAL A 373 -31.60 28.43 -12.46
CA VAL A 373 -30.52 29.08 -11.72
C VAL A 373 -29.71 28.00 -11.01
N THR A 374 -28.59 27.56 -11.62
CA THR A 374 -27.70 26.62 -10.98
C THR A 374 -26.99 27.27 -9.78
N PRO A 375 -27.05 26.68 -8.57
CA PRO A 375 -26.32 27.21 -7.42
C PRO A 375 -24.81 27.18 -7.68
N VAL A 376 -24.12 28.17 -7.14
CA VAL A 376 -22.67 28.28 -7.26
C VAL A 376 -21.99 27.19 -6.42
N ASP A 377 -21.00 26.49 -6.98
CA ASP A 377 -20.23 25.50 -6.24
C ASP A 377 -19.46 26.15 -5.09
N MET A 378 -19.53 25.59 -3.88
CA MET A 378 -18.76 26.08 -2.74
C MET A 378 -17.25 25.97 -2.97
N VAL A 379 -16.80 24.84 -3.55
CA VAL A 379 -15.41 24.63 -3.95
C VAL A 379 -15.38 24.05 -5.35
N GLY A 380 -14.73 24.74 -6.27
CA GLY A 380 -14.55 24.31 -7.65
C GLY A 380 -13.07 24.16 -7.99
N LEU A 381 -12.77 23.14 -8.81
CA LEU A 381 -11.48 22.95 -9.46
C LEU A 381 -11.71 22.90 -10.97
N GLU A 382 -11.29 23.94 -11.67
CA GLU A 382 -11.33 23.98 -13.12
C GLU A 382 -9.98 23.53 -13.68
N VAL A 383 -10.01 22.66 -14.69
CA VAL A 383 -8.79 22.07 -15.29
C VAL A 383 -8.74 22.31 -16.79
N GLY A 384 -7.56 22.66 -17.28
CA GLY A 384 -7.28 22.76 -18.72
C GLY A 384 -7.28 21.37 -19.37
N TYR A 385 -7.43 21.32 -20.69
CA TYR A 385 -7.68 20.09 -21.42
C TYR A 385 -6.58 19.02 -21.28
N ARG A 386 -5.32 19.39 -21.08
CA ARG A 386 -4.20 18.45 -20.85
C ARG A 386 -4.23 17.80 -19.47
N LEU A 387 -4.98 18.36 -18.53
CA LEU A 387 -5.09 17.84 -17.17
C LEU A 387 -6.25 16.85 -17.00
N ILE A 388 -7.12 16.70 -18.03
CA ILE A 388 -8.25 15.77 -18.00
C ILE A 388 -7.83 14.33 -17.66
N PRO A 389 -6.71 13.78 -18.19
CA PRO A 389 -6.24 12.44 -17.83
C PRO A 389 -5.91 12.25 -16.33
N LEU A 390 -5.55 13.32 -15.61
CA LEU A 390 -5.31 13.26 -14.16
C LEU A 390 -6.61 13.05 -13.36
N VAL A 391 -7.74 13.42 -13.94
CA VAL A 391 -9.08 13.35 -13.32
C VAL A 391 -9.82 12.09 -13.75
N ASP A 392 -9.64 11.62 -15.00
CA ASP A 392 -10.35 10.48 -15.55
C ASP A 392 -9.84 9.15 -14.95
N ARG A 393 -10.74 8.46 -14.24
CA ARG A 393 -10.45 7.14 -13.62
C ARG A 393 -10.10 6.06 -14.65
N ASN A 394 -10.67 6.14 -15.87
CA ASN A 394 -10.42 5.15 -16.92
C ASN A 394 -9.01 5.30 -17.52
N GLN A 395 -8.39 6.45 -17.34
CA GLN A 395 -7.03 6.76 -17.78
C GLN A 395 -5.99 6.71 -16.63
N GLY A 396 -6.37 6.16 -15.46
CA GLY A 396 -5.47 6.03 -14.31
C GLY A 396 -5.34 7.29 -13.45
N GLY A 397 -6.25 8.26 -13.60
CA GLY A 397 -6.24 9.52 -12.86
C GLY A 397 -6.38 9.34 -11.35
N GLN A 398 -5.37 9.77 -10.61
CA GLN A 398 -5.30 9.66 -9.14
C GLN A 398 -5.82 10.91 -8.43
N LEU A 399 -6.01 12.03 -9.13
CA LEU A 399 -6.34 13.33 -8.54
C LEU A 399 -7.63 13.29 -7.71
N LEU A 400 -8.69 12.61 -8.20
CA LEU A 400 -9.94 12.44 -7.46
C LEU A 400 -9.76 11.73 -6.10
N ALA A 401 -8.91 10.70 -6.06
CA ALA A 401 -8.63 9.97 -4.82
C ALA A 401 -7.87 10.86 -3.82
N ARG A 402 -6.90 11.64 -4.32
CA ARG A 402 -6.12 12.58 -3.49
C ARG A 402 -7.01 13.71 -2.94
N ILE A 403 -7.87 14.29 -3.76
CA ILE A 403 -8.84 15.32 -3.32
C ILE A 403 -9.76 14.80 -2.21
N LYS A 404 -10.26 13.56 -2.34
CA LYS A 404 -11.04 12.91 -1.27
C LYS A 404 -10.22 12.74 0.01
N GLY A 405 -8.94 12.37 -0.11
CA GLY A 405 -8.00 12.26 1.01
C GLY A 405 -7.78 13.60 1.71
N VAL A 406 -7.51 14.66 0.95
CA VAL A 406 -7.36 16.04 1.45
C VAL A 406 -8.61 16.48 2.21
N ARG A 407 -9.79 16.30 1.60
CA ARG A 407 -11.07 16.66 2.23
C ARG A 407 -11.29 15.91 3.56
N LYS A 408 -11.00 14.59 3.60
CA LYS A 408 -11.11 13.79 4.82
C LYS A 408 -10.17 14.31 5.91
N LYS A 409 -8.89 14.53 5.56
CA LYS A 409 -7.87 15.03 6.48
C LYS A 409 -8.27 16.38 7.07
N LEU A 410 -8.62 17.36 6.23
CA LEU A 410 -9.02 18.69 6.67
C LEU A 410 -10.29 18.66 7.52
N SER A 411 -11.29 17.83 7.18
CA SER A 411 -12.49 17.69 8.00
C SER A 411 -12.17 17.17 9.41
N GLN A 412 -11.23 16.24 9.52
CA GLN A 412 -10.79 15.71 10.82
C GLN A 412 -9.94 16.71 11.60
N GLU A 413 -9.11 17.50 10.92
CA GLU A 413 -8.23 18.49 11.50
C GLU A 413 -9.02 19.72 11.97
N MET A 414 -9.85 20.30 11.10
CA MET A 414 -10.65 21.49 11.41
C MET A 414 -11.83 21.21 12.32
N GLY A 415 -12.38 19.99 12.30
CA GLY A 415 -13.47 19.57 13.18
C GLY A 415 -14.87 19.74 12.57
N PHE A 416 -15.00 20.05 11.27
CA PHE A 416 -16.28 20.10 10.56
C PHE A 416 -16.15 19.50 9.16
N LEU A 417 -17.24 19.09 8.55
CA LEU A 417 -17.22 18.45 7.24
C LEU A 417 -16.95 19.47 6.14
N MET A 418 -15.78 19.35 5.47
CA MET A 418 -15.45 20.17 4.31
C MET A 418 -16.41 19.89 3.14
N PRO A 419 -16.85 20.92 2.39
CA PRO A 419 -17.73 20.76 1.25
C PRO A 419 -17.10 19.89 0.14
N SER A 420 -17.94 19.38 -0.77
CA SER A 420 -17.46 18.63 -1.93
C SER A 420 -16.72 19.56 -2.90
N VAL A 421 -15.63 19.04 -3.46
CA VAL A 421 -14.90 19.74 -4.53
C VAL A 421 -15.50 19.28 -5.87
N HIS A 422 -16.05 20.22 -6.63
CA HIS A 422 -16.57 19.97 -7.95
C HIS A 422 -15.49 20.24 -8.98
N ILE A 423 -15.22 19.24 -9.84
CA ILE A 423 -14.20 19.35 -10.88
C ILE A 423 -14.89 19.55 -12.21
N ARG A 424 -14.46 20.57 -12.94
CA ARG A 424 -14.97 20.91 -14.27
C ARG A 424 -13.81 21.12 -15.23
N ASP A 425 -13.99 20.71 -16.48
CA ASP A 425 -13.10 21.10 -17.57
C ASP A 425 -13.44 22.55 -17.99
N ASN A 426 -12.40 23.33 -18.19
CA ASN A 426 -12.50 24.73 -18.66
C ASN A 426 -11.55 24.91 -19.86
N LEU A 427 -12.14 25.10 -21.04
CA LEU A 427 -11.40 25.28 -22.29
C LEU A 427 -10.80 26.68 -22.45
N ASP A 428 -11.22 27.65 -21.62
CA ASP A 428 -10.66 29.00 -21.61
C ASP A 428 -9.32 29.07 -20.86
N LEU A 429 -8.98 28.03 -20.07
CA LEU A 429 -7.71 27.93 -19.37
C LEU A 429 -6.59 27.47 -20.31
N ALA A 430 -5.36 27.89 -20.01
CA ALA A 430 -4.19 27.32 -20.67
C ALA A 430 -4.15 25.78 -20.51
N PRO A 431 -3.62 25.04 -21.50
CA PRO A 431 -3.69 23.59 -21.53
C PRO A 431 -3.25 22.87 -20.24
N ASN A 432 -2.21 23.38 -19.61
CA ASN A 432 -1.60 22.82 -18.39
C ASN A 432 -2.03 23.58 -17.12
N ALA A 433 -2.94 24.56 -17.23
CA ALA A 433 -3.39 25.36 -16.09
C ALA A 433 -4.56 24.70 -15.38
N TYR A 434 -4.66 24.96 -14.09
CA TYR A 434 -5.84 24.71 -13.28
C TYR A 434 -6.15 25.93 -12.43
N ARG A 435 -7.43 26.10 -12.08
CA ARG A 435 -7.95 27.19 -11.28
C ARG A 435 -8.77 26.65 -10.12
N LEU A 436 -8.54 27.20 -8.93
CA LEU A 436 -9.32 26.93 -7.73
C LEU A 436 -10.32 28.07 -7.50
N THR A 437 -11.58 27.71 -7.32
CA THR A 437 -12.65 28.67 -7.05
C THR A 437 -13.33 28.37 -5.72
N LEU A 438 -13.62 29.40 -4.95
CA LEU A 438 -14.46 29.34 -3.75
C LEU A 438 -15.68 30.20 -3.96
N MET A 439 -16.86 29.63 -3.78
CA MET A 439 -18.15 30.30 -4.03
C MET A 439 -18.19 31.01 -5.39
N GLY A 440 -17.59 30.39 -6.43
CA GLY A 440 -17.53 30.94 -7.79
C GLY A 440 -16.44 32.00 -8.01
N VAL A 441 -15.73 32.41 -6.97
CA VAL A 441 -14.63 33.38 -7.09
C VAL A 441 -13.29 32.63 -7.26
N SER A 442 -12.49 33.03 -8.25
CA SER A 442 -11.13 32.50 -8.45
C SER A 442 -10.21 32.93 -7.33
N VAL A 443 -9.64 31.97 -6.58
CA VAL A 443 -8.74 32.22 -5.44
C VAL A 443 -7.29 31.88 -5.78
N ALA A 444 -7.05 30.97 -6.71
CA ALA A 444 -5.73 30.57 -7.14
C ALA A 444 -5.75 29.96 -8.54
N GLU A 445 -4.65 30.17 -9.27
CA GLU A 445 -4.40 29.58 -10.59
C GLU A 445 -2.92 29.20 -10.67
N ALA A 446 -2.63 28.01 -11.26
CA ALA A 446 -1.26 27.56 -11.47
C ALA A 446 -1.18 26.56 -12.63
N GLU A 447 0.05 26.26 -13.08
CA GLU A 447 0.32 25.31 -14.15
C GLU A 447 1.01 24.06 -13.62
N VAL A 448 0.60 22.88 -14.12
CA VAL A 448 1.23 21.58 -13.83
C VAL A 448 1.41 20.77 -15.11
N TYR A 449 2.45 19.95 -15.15
CA TYR A 449 2.78 19.13 -16.31
C TYR A 449 2.53 17.66 -15.98
N PRO A 450 1.48 17.02 -16.56
CA PRO A 450 1.09 15.64 -16.25
C PRO A 450 2.18 14.60 -16.47
N ASP A 451 3.03 14.83 -17.48
CA ASP A 451 4.09 13.91 -17.90
C ASP A 451 5.42 14.14 -17.18
N ARG A 452 5.46 15.06 -16.20
CA ARG A 452 6.65 15.46 -15.46
C ARG A 452 6.43 15.41 -13.96
N GLU A 453 7.55 15.45 -13.23
CA GLU A 453 7.55 15.52 -11.76
C GLU A 453 8.14 16.85 -11.31
N LEU A 454 7.61 17.42 -10.22
CA LEU A 454 8.08 18.66 -9.64
C LEU A 454 9.13 18.38 -8.58
N ALA A 455 10.37 18.80 -8.83
CA ALA A 455 11.46 18.78 -7.87
C ALA A 455 11.50 20.11 -7.11
N ILE A 456 11.07 20.11 -5.85
CA ILE A 456 10.96 21.28 -4.99
C ILE A 456 12.26 21.43 -4.18
N ASN A 457 12.81 22.62 -4.15
CA ASN A 457 13.99 22.95 -3.34
C ASN A 457 13.57 23.28 -1.89
N PRO A 458 13.94 22.43 -0.89
CA PRO A 458 13.58 22.67 0.51
C PRO A 458 14.48 23.72 1.22
N GLY A 459 15.41 24.36 0.49
CA GLY A 459 16.32 25.38 1.01
C GLY A 459 17.80 25.03 0.93
N GLN A 460 18.19 23.74 0.95
CA GLN A 460 19.58 23.29 0.77
C GLN A 460 19.61 22.13 -0.21
N VAL A 461 20.13 22.41 -1.41
CA VAL A 461 20.30 21.39 -2.47
C VAL A 461 21.76 21.39 -2.94
N PHE A 462 22.25 20.21 -3.35
CA PHE A 462 23.67 19.98 -3.68
C PHE A 462 24.02 20.21 -5.16
N GLY A 463 23.08 20.72 -5.96
CA GLY A 463 23.37 21.04 -7.36
C GLY A 463 22.12 21.41 -8.16
N PRO A 464 22.28 22.05 -9.33
CA PRO A 464 21.16 22.44 -10.19
C PRO A 464 20.60 21.20 -10.94
N LEU A 465 19.31 21.26 -11.29
CA LEU A 465 18.62 20.28 -12.12
C LEU A 465 18.26 20.88 -13.48
N ASN A 466 18.31 20.07 -14.53
CA ASN A 466 17.86 20.46 -15.86
C ASN A 466 16.34 20.20 -15.98
N GLY A 467 15.58 21.23 -16.30
CA GLY A 467 14.13 21.14 -16.46
C GLY A 467 13.47 22.49 -16.67
N ILE A 468 12.16 22.55 -16.52
CA ILE A 468 11.39 23.79 -16.61
C ILE A 468 11.38 24.45 -15.22
N ALA A 469 12.02 25.61 -15.08
CA ALA A 469 12.00 26.37 -13.84
C ALA A 469 10.56 26.80 -13.49
N ALA A 470 10.16 26.58 -12.26
CA ALA A 470 8.84 26.89 -11.74
C ALA A 470 8.90 27.26 -10.25
N LYS A 471 7.77 27.68 -9.70
CA LYS A 471 7.59 27.80 -8.25
C LYS A 471 6.50 26.83 -7.82
N ASP A 472 6.69 26.19 -6.67
CA ASP A 472 5.66 25.38 -6.07
C ASP A 472 4.42 26.24 -5.75
N PRO A 473 3.24 25.93 -6.29
CA PRO A 473 2.06 26.77 -6.12
C PRO A 473 1.52 26.80 -4.68
N ALA A 474 1.83 25.77 -3.87
CA ALA A 474 1.38 25.69 -2.49
C ALA A 474 2.20 26.61 -1.57
N PHE A 475 3.53 26.53 -1.60
CA PHE A 475 4.40 27.23 -0.64
C PHE A 475 5.29 28.29 -1.28
N GLY A 476 5.25 28.46 -2.61
CA GLY A 476 6.03 29.45 -3.34
C GLY A 476 7.53 29.14 -3.41
N LEU A 477 7.94 27.92 -3.06
CA LEU A 477 9.34 27.49 -3.08
C LEU A 477 9.84 27.35 -4.52
N GLU A 478 11.14 27.57 -4.72
CA GLU A 478 11.77 27.32 -6.02
C GLU A 478 11.70 25.83 -6.36
N ALA A 479 11.31 25.54 -7.60
CA ALA A 479 11.12 24.19 -8.06
C ALA A 479 11.45 24.06 -9.55
N VAL A 480 11.66 22.82 -10.01
CA VAL A 480 11.96 22.49 -11.40
C VAL A 480 11.12 21.31 -11.84
N TRP A 481 10.40 21.43 -12.96
CA TRP A 481 9.73 20.29 -13.58
C TRP A 481 10.75 19.44 -14.35
N ILE A 482 10.96 18.21 -13.89
CA ILE A 482 11.93 17.24 -14.41
C ILE A 482 11.23 16.07 -15.11
N ASP A 483 11.94 15.36 -15.96
CA ASP A 483 11.46 14.09 -16.52
C ASP A 483 11.54 12.98 -15.46
N ALA A 484 10.63 12.01 -15.52
CA ALA A 484 10.53 10.93 -14.50
C ALA A 484 11.83 10.11 -14.31
N ASN A 485 12.68 10.03 -15.36
CA ASN A 485 13.99 9.36 -15.29
C ASN A 485 15.03 10.09 -14.43
N GLN A 486 14.80 11.37 -14.10
CA GLN A 486 15.69 12.19 -13.28
C GLN A 486 15.30 12.20 -11.78
N ARG A 487 14.25 11.47 -11.41
CA ARG A 487 13.71 11.42 -10.04
C ARG A 487 14.78 11.06 -9.00
N ASP A 488 15.48 9.94 -9.23
CA ASP A 488 16.50 9.45 -8.28
C ASP A 488 17.67 10.42 -8.15
N GLN A 489 18.07 11.04 -9.27
CA GLN A 489 19.09 12.07 -9.29
C GLN A 489 18.65 13.30 -8.49
N ALA A 490 17.43 13.79 -8.68
CA ALA A 490 16.90 14.94 -7.97
C ALA A 490 16.83 14.69 -6.45
N GLN A 491 16.37 13.49 -6.04
CA GLN A 491 16.33 13.10 -4.64
C GLN A 491 17.73 13.02 -4.03
N SER A 492 18.71 12.48 -4.75
CA SER A 492 20.10 12.43 -4.28
C SER A 492 20.74 13.80 -4.11
N LEU A 493 20.28 14.81 -4.86
CA LEU A 493 20.69 16.21 -4.74
C LEU A 493 19.93 16.96 -3.64
N GLY A 494 19.00 16.31 -2.91
CA GLY A 494 18.27 16.91 -1.80
C GLY A 494 16.95 17.58 -2.18
N TYR A 495 16.46 17.41 -3.41
CA TYR A 495 15.13 17.91 -3.80
C TYR A 495 14.01 16.98 -3.34
N THR A 496 12.86 17.56 -3.01
CA THR A 496 11.63 16.79 -2.78
C THR A 496 10.88 16.66 -4.11
N VAL A 497 10.73 15.43 -4.60
CA VAL A 497 10.10 15.17 -5.92
C VAL A 497 8.68 14.65 -5.75
N VAL A 498 7.72 15.33 -6.39
CA VAL A 498 6.28 15.03 -6.32
C VAL A 498 5.65 15.02 -7.71
N ASP A 499 4.63 14.20 -7.91
CA ASP A 499 3.85 14.16 -9.16
C ASP A 499 2.85 15.32 -9.28
N ALA A 500 2.37 15.61 -10.49
CA ALA A 500 1.45 16.70 -10.79
C ALA A 500 0.14 16.62 -9.97
N SER A 501 -0.41 15.41 -9.73
CA SER A 501 -1.63 15.24 -8.93
C SER A 501 -1.40 15.62 -7.46
N THR A 502 -0.20 15.33 -6.93
CA THR A 502 0.19 15.73 -5.58
C THR A 502 0.32 17.24 -5.47
N VAL A 503 0.90 17.90 -6.47
CA VAL A 503 1.03 19.37 -6.50
C VAL A 503 -0.35 20.03 -6.41
N VAL A 504 -1.30 19.61 -7.27
CA VAL A 504 -2.68 20.15 -7.25
C VAL A 504 -3.37 19.88 -5.92
N ALA A 505 -3.25 18.66 -5.38
CA ALA A 505 -3.88 18.27 -4.12
C ALA A 505 -3.29 19.07 -2.93
N THR A 506 -1.97 19.30 -2.90
CA THR A 506 -1.31 20.08 -1.85
C THR A 506 -1.71 21.55 -1.90
N HIS A 507 -1.79 22.13 -3.10
CA HIS A 507 -2.25 23.49 -3.29
C HIS A 507 -3.72 23.66 -2.86
N LEU A 508 -4.59 22.71 -3.27
CA LEU A 508 -5.98 22.68 -2.80
C LEU A 508 -6.06 22.59 -1.27
N ASN A 509 -5.26 21.73 -0.64
CA ASN A 509 -5.20 21.59 0.82
C ASN A 509 -4.87 22.93 1.49
N GLN A 510 -3.86 23.63 0.98
CA GLN A 510 -3.44 24.92 1.52
C GLN A 510 -4.54 25.98 1.38
N ILE A 511 -5.19 26.07 0.21
CA ILE A 511 -6.27 27.03 -0.05
C ILE A 511 -7.47 26.73 0.86
N LEU A 512 -7.91 25.48 0.96
CA LEU A 512 -9.02 25.09 1.83
C LEU A 512 -8.71 25.34 3.33
N HIS A 513 -7.47 25.12 3.74
CA HIS A 513 -7.03 25.39 5.11
C HIS A 513 -7.07 26.90 5.42
N LYS A 514 -6.57 27.73 4.50
CA LYS A 514 -6.54 29.20 4.64
C LYS A 514 -7.94 29.80 4.68
N HIS A 515 -8.87 29.28 3.87
CA HIS A 515 -10.23 29.78 3.73
C HIS A 515 -11.28 28.94 4.47
N ALA A 516 -10.84 28.09 5.43
CA ALA A 516 -11.75 27.21 6.18
C ALA A 516 -12.89 27.98 6.88
N HIS A 517 -12.64 29.22 7.32
CA HIS A 517 -13.63 30.06 7.96
C HIS A 517 -14.76 30.52 7.02
N GLU A 518 -14.51 30.63 5.71
CA GLU A 518 -15.53 30.98 4.70
C GLU A 518 -16.42 29.77 4.34
N LEU A 519 -15.86 28.56 4.52
CA LEU A 519 -16.55 27.29 4.20
C LEU A 519 -17.46 26.78 5.31
N LEU A 520 -17.39 27.39 6.51
CA LEU A 520 -18.27 27.06 7.63
C LEU A 520 -19.53 27.94 7.54
N GLY A 521 -20.68 27.33 7.26
CA GLY A 521 -21.97 27.98 7.19
C GLY A 521 -22.91 27.59 8.34
N HIS A 522 -24.17 28.05 8.25
CA HIS A 522 -25.20 27.74 9.24
C HIS A 522 -25.53 26.26 9.32
N GLU A 523 -25.54 25.56 8.19
CA GLU A 523 -25.84 24.11 8.12
C GLU A 523 -24.76 23.30 8.83
N GLU A 524 -23.49 23.63 8.64
CA GLU A 524 -22.37 22.96 9.27
C GLU A 524 -22.39 23.17 10.79
N VAL A 525 -22.69 24.41 11.24
CA VAL A 525 -22.82 24.72 12.68
C VAL A 525 -23.99 23.99 13.29
N GLN A 526 -25.11 23.87 12.59
CA GLN A 526 -26.26 23.10 13.07
C GLN A 526 -25.91 21.61 13.20
N GLN A 527 -25.14 21.03 12.26
CA GLN A 527 -24.67 19.66 12.35
C GLN A 527 -23.68 19.47 13.52
N LEU A 528 -22.79 20.43 13.76
CA LEU A 528 -21.89 20.44 14.92
C LEU A 528 -22.67 20.45 16.24
N MET A 529 -23.74 21.25 16.32
CA MET A 529 -24.63 21.28 17.49
C MET A 529 -25.37 19.96 17.68
N GLN A 530 -25.82 19.30 16.61
CA GLN A 530 -26.43 17.97 16.69
C GLN A 530 -25.42 16.90 17.18
N LEU A 531 -24.16 17.01 16.79
CA LEU A 531 -23.08 16.13 17.29
C LEU A 531 -22.80 16.39 18.78
N LEU A 532 -22.77 17.65 19.19
CA LEU A 532 -22.62 18.04 20.58
C LEU A 532 -23.81 17.52 21.43
N ALA A 533 -25.03 17.61 20.92
CA ALA A 533 -26.24 17.12 21.58
C ALA A 533 -26.20 15.59 21.85
N LYS A 534 -25.54 14.81 21.01
CA LYS A 534 -25.36 13.36 21.21
C LYS A 534 -24.48 13.04 22.41
N SER A 535 -23.46 13.87 22.68
CA SER A 535 -22.49 13.67 23.77
C SER A 535 -22.84 14.45 25.04
N SER A 536 -23.41 15.65 24.89
CA SER A 536 -23.71 16.61 25.97
C SER A 536 -25.05 17.33 25.71
N PRO A 537 -26.19 16.62 25.82
CA PRO A 537 -27.50 17.15 25.41
C PRO A 537 -27.90 18.42 26.16
N LYS A 538 -27.70 18.46 27.50
CA LYS A 538 -28.05 19.62 28.30
C LYS A 538 -27.29 20.89 27.93
N LEU A 539 -25.96 20.74 27.65
CA LEU A 539 -25.12 21.86 27.22
C LEU A 539 -25.56 22.39 25.87
N ALA A 540 -25.92 21.50 24.93
CA ALA A 540 -26.38 21.91 23.62
C ALA A 540 -27.73 22.67 23.64
N GLU A 541 -28.71 22.19 24.46
CA GLU A 541 -30.01 22.85 24.68
C GLU A 541 -29.87 24.21 25.36
N GLU A 542 -28.99 24.31 26.34
CA GLU A 542 -28.72 25.57 27.06
C GLU A 542 -28.05 26.60 26.18
N LEU A 543 -27.06 26.17 25.35
CA LEU A 543 -26.25 27.04 24.53
C LEU A 543 -27.07 27.70 23.39
N VAL A 544 -27.72 26.89 22.55
CA VAL A 544 -28.49 27.36 21.41
C VAL A 544 -29.89 26.74 21.42
N PRO A 545 -30.97 27.55 21.44
CA PRO A 545 -31.00 29.01 21.32
C PRO A 545 -30.94 29.77 22.69
N GLY A 546 -30.75 29.07 23.81
CA GLY A 546 -30.92 29.59 25.17
C GLY A 546 -29.99 30.77 25.49
N LEU A 547 -28.70 30.60 25.37
CA LEU A 547 -27.68 31.59 25.72
C LEU A 547 -27.21 32.43 24.52
N VAL A 548 -27.06 31.82 23.34
CA VAL A 548 -26.60 32.51 22.13
C VAL A 548 -27.43 32.09 20.91
N SER A 549 -27.49 32.95 19.88
CA SER A 549 -28.09 32.60 18.60
C SER A 549 -27.12 31.73 17.77
N LEU A 550 -27.65 30.92 16.84
CA LEU A 550 -26.85 30.16 15.91
C LEU A 550 -25.90 31.04 15.10
N SER A 551 -26.36 32.26 14.74
CA SER A 551 -25.54 33.24 14.02
C SER A 551 -24.39 33.78 14.87
N THR A 552 -24.58 33.97 16.18
CA THR A 552 -23.52 34.38 17.10
C THR A 552 -22.48 33.27 17.23
N LEU A 553 -22.95 32.02 17.41
CA LEU A 553 -22.06 30.84 17.45
C LEU A 553 -21.27 30.72 16.15
N LEU A 554 -21.89 30.87 14.99
CA LEU A 554 -21.22 30.84 13.68
C LEU A 554 -20.09 31.88 13.63
N LYS A 555 -20.33 33.14 14.01
CA LYS A 555 -19.33 34.20 14.04
C LYS A 555 -18.13 33.84 14.95
N VAL A 556 -18.40 33.24 16.12
CA VAL A 556 -17.34 32.79 17.05
C VAL A 556 -16.49 31.70 16.41
N LEU A 557 -17.14 30.67 15.83
CA LEU A 557 -16.42 29.58 15.18
C LEU A 557 -15.64 30.02 13.95
N GLN A 558 -16.21 30.90 13.14
CA GLN A 558 -15.51 31.51 11.99
C GLN A 558 -14.28 32.31 12.42
N ALA A 559 -14.39 33.10 13.50
CA ALA A 559 -13.26 33.86 14.05
C ALA A 559 -12.13 32.95 14.57
N LEU A 560 -12.46 31.81 15.17
CA LEU A 560 -11.48 30.82 15.58
C LEU A 560 -10.76 30.21 14.37
N LEU A 561 -11.51 29.76 13.35
CA LEU A 561 -10.97 29.18 12.13
C LEU A 561 -10.14 30.20 11.34
N GLN A 562 -10.54 31.48 11.33
CA GLN A 562 -9.77 32.55 10.72
C GLN A 562 -8.38 32.71 11.35
N GLU A 563 -8.24 32.38 12.63
CA GLU A 563 -6.98 32.32 13.35
C GLU A 563 -6.34 30.92 13.38
N GLN A 564 -6.79 30.03 12.50
CA GLN A 564 -6.31 28.65 12.38
C GLN A 564 -6.48 27.81 13.65
N VAL A 565 -7.43 28.17 14.50
CA VAL A 565 -7.81 27.37 15.68
C VAL A 565 -8.92 26.40 15.28
N PRO A 566 -8.66 25.08 15.36
CA PRO A 566 -9.66 24.06 14.99
C PRO A 566 -10.86 24.08 15.93
N VAL A 567 -12.05 23.85 15.36
CA VAL A 567 -13.31 23.78 16.12
C VAL A 567 -13.68 22.36 16.57
N ARG A 568 -12.70 21.46 16.53
CA ARG A 568 -12.88 20.03 16.84
C ARG A 568 -13.39 19.77 18.25
N ASP A 569 -12.93 20.53 19.25
CA ASP A 569 -13.37 20.41 20.63
C ASP A 569 -14.58 21.30 20.92
N MET A 570 -15.70 20.96 20.29
CA MET A 570 -16.97 21.68 20.45
C MET A 570 -17.46 21.74 21.91
N ARG A 571 -17.09 20.74 22.73
CA ARG A 571 -17.49 20.73 24.13
C ARG A 571 -16.82 21.85 24.92
N THR A 572 -15.48 21.94 24.86
CA THR A 572 -14.73 23.02 25.53
C THR A 572 -15.12 24.40 24.99
N ILE A 573 -15.35 24.52 23.67
CA ILE A 573 -15.84 25.74 23.05
C ILE A 573 -17.21 26.14 23.61
N ALA A 574 -18.15 25.21 23.66
CA ALA A 574 -19.51 25.45 24.17
C ALA A 574 -19.52 25.83 25.65
N GLU A 575 -18.75 25.13 26.51
CA GLU A 575 -18.61 25.44 27.94
C GLU A 575 -18.01 26.84 28.15
N ALA A 576 -16.99 27.22 27.37
CA ALA A 576 -16.41 28.55 27.45
C ALA A 576 -17.38 29.67 27.04
N ILE A 577 -18.15 29.46 25.95
CA ILE A 577 -19.17 30.40 25.50
C ILE A 577 -20.28 30.53 26.57
N ALA A 578 -20.75 29.41 27.09
CA ALA A 578 -21.80 29.40 28.12
C ALA A 578 -21.39 30.15 29.39
N SER A 579 -20.12 30.16 29.77
CA SER A 579 -19.60 30.88 30.91
C SER A 579 -19.58 32.43 30.73
N VAL A 580 -19.46 32.88 29.49
CA VAL A 580 -19.36 34.33 29.15
C VAL A 580 -20.66 34.90 28.65
N ALA A 581 -21.49 34.15 27.94
CA ALA A 581 -22.72 34.62 27.31
C ALA A 581 -23.70 35.35 28.28
N PRO A 582 -23.86 34.95 29.57
CA PRO A 582 -24.69 35.68 30.49
C PRO A 582 -24.15 37.10 30.84
N LYS A 583 -22.85 37.34 30.65
CA LYS A 583 -22.20 38.61 31.00
C LYS A 583 -21.96 39.49 29.78
N SER A 584 -21.74 38.91 28.62
CA SER A 584 -21.46 39.62 27.37
C SER A 584 -21.94 38.81 26.19
N GLN A 585 -22.71 39.46 25.30
CA GLN A 585 -23.17 38.90 24.01
C GLN A 585 -22.22 39.25 22.87
N ASP A 586 -21.08 39.87 23.16
CA ASP A 586 -20.06 40.24 22.15
C ASP A 586 -19.29 38.98 21.68
N PRO A 587 -19.33 38.65 20.37
CA PRO A 587 -18.58 37.53 19.82
C PRO A 587 -17.07 37.62 20.10
N ALA A 588 -16.49 38.81 20.13
CA ALA A 588 -15.05 38.98 20.41
C ALA A 588 -14.67 38.57 21.84
N ALA A 589 -15.52 38.89 22.83
CA ALA A 589 -15.32 38.45 24.20
C ALA A 589 -15.45 36.92 24.34
N MET A 590 -16.40 36.31 23.60
CA MET A 590 -16.56 34.86 23.58
C MET A 590 -15.35 34.18 22.92
N VAL A 591 -14.84 34.69 21.80
CA VAL A 591 -13.60 34.17 21.15
C VAL A 591 -12.41 34.22 22.10
N ALA A 592 -12.23 35.33 22.84
CA ALA A 592 -11.15 35.46 23.80
C ALA A 592 -11.24 34.41 24.91
N ALA A 593 -12.43 34.16 25.48
CA ALA A 593 -12.64 33.16 26.50
C ALA A 593 -12.42 31.72 25.98
N VAL A 594 -12.93 31.42 24.77
CA VAL A 594 -12.72 30.12 24.11
C VAL A 594 -11.23 29.87 23.89
N ARG A 595 -10.49 30.85 23.39
CA ARG A 595 -9.05 30.71 23.18
C ARG A 595 -8.26 30.45 24.46
N VAL A 596 -8.62 31.09 25.56
CA VAL A 596 -8.01 30.80 26.88
C VAL A 596 -8.30 29.34 27.30
N SER A 597 -9.53 28.87 27.12
CA SER A 597 -9.90 27.49 27.45
C SER A 597 -9.20 26.47 26.54
N LEU A 598 -8.94 26.82 25.26
CA LEU A 598 -8.20 26.02 24.28
C LEU A 598 -6.68 26.27 24.30
N GLY A 599 -6.16 27.08 25.21
CA GLY A 599 -4.76 27.54 25.22
C GLY A 599 -3.75 26.38 25.16
N ARG A 600 -4.00 25.27 25.85
CA ARG A 600 -3.15 24.07 25.79
C ARG A 600 -3.10 23.49 24.36
N ALA A 601 -4.25 23.38 23.70
CA ALA A 601 -4.34 22.85 22.34
C ALA A 601 -3.70 23.81 21.32
N ILE A 602 -3.93 25.10 21.45
CA ILE A 602 -3.36 26.15 20.60
C ILE A 602 -1.83 26.15 20.70
N VAL A 603 -1.28 26.20 21.93
CA VAL A 603 0.17 26.20 22.13
C VAL A 603 0.81 24.89 21.65
N GLN A 604 0.17 23.76 21.88
CA GLN A 604 0.65 22.46 21.40
C GLN A 604 0.66 22.38 19.87
N SER A 605 -0.30 22.96 19.17
CA SER A 605 -0.31 22.98 17.69
C SER A 605 0.82 23.81 17.09
N ILE A 606 1.33 24.82 17.81
CA ILE A 606 2.39 25.72 17.35
C ILE A 606 3.79 25.15 17.65
N VAL A 607 4.04 24.72 18.91
CA VAL A 607 5.38 24.29 19.36
C VAL A 607 5.48 22.80 19.69
N GLY A 608 4.43 22.04 19.46
CA GLY A 608 4.44 20.61 19.75
C GLY A 608 4.64 20.30 21.23
N LEU A 609 5.46 19.30 21.52
CA LEU A 609 5.75 18.85 22.90
C LEU A 609 6.94 19.57 23.54
N GLU A 610 7.60 20.49 22.83
CA GLU A 610 8.76 21.21 23.38
C GLU A 610 8.38 21.99 24.64
N PRO A 611 9.19 21.95 25.70
CA PRO A 611 8.89 22.66 26.95
C PRO A 611 9.07 24.18 26.82
N GLU A 612 9.96 24.63 25.93
CA GLU A 612 10.26 26.05 25.72
C GLU A 612 9.29 26.67 24.70
N LEU A 613 8.81 27.87 25.01
CA LEU A 613 7.98 28.69 24.14
C LEU A 613 8.77 29.98 23.79
N PRO A 614 9.43 30.03 22.63
CA PRO A 614 10.11 31.23 22.20
C PRO A 614 9.11 32.30 21.76
N VAL A 615 9.11 33.46 22.39
CA VAL A 615 8.14 34.51 22.11
C VAL A 615 8.81 35.87 21.80
N ILE A 616 8.14 36.62 20.94
CA ILE A 616 8.39 38.03 20.71
C ILE A 616 7.43 38.80 21.61
N THR A 617 7.90 39.85 22.27
CA THR A 617 7.07 40.71 23.14
C THR A 617 7.04 42.12 22.61
N LEU A 618 6.05 42.91 23.03
CA LEU A 618 6.06 44.37 22.81
C LEU A 618 6.83 45.07 23.90
N GLU A 619 7.40 46.23 23.60
CA GLU A 619 7.95 47.15 24.59
C GLU A 619 6.80 47.59 25.52
N PRO A 620 6.98 47.64 26.86
CA PRO A 620 5.91 47.99 27.81
C PRO A 620 5.23 49.30 27.54
N ARG A 621 6.00 50.33 27.08
CA ARG A 621 5.43 51.63 26.69
C ARG A 621 4.51 51.54 25.47
N LEU A 622 4.92 50.78 24.46
CA LEU A 622 4.11 50.56 23.25
C LEU A 622 2.83 49.78 23.59
N GLU A 623 2.93 48.73 24.40
CA GLU A 623 1.77 47.96 24.86
C GLU A 623 0.78 48.84 25.64
N GLN A 624 1.28 49.75 26.52
CA GLN A 624 0.44 50.67 27.29
C GLN A 624 -0.26 51.70 26.38
N ILE A 625 0.44 52.22 25.36
CA ILE A 625 -0.15 53.12 24.36
C ILE A 625 -1.31 52.45 23.62
N LEU A 626 -1.10 51.21 23.19
CA LEU A 626 -2.14 50.41 22.50
C LEU A 626 -3.35 50.13 23.38
N LEU A 627 -3.12 49.80 24.66
CA LEU A 627 -4.18 49.58 25.64
C LEU A 627 -4.99 50.87 25.88
N ASN A 628 -4.30 52.01 26.06
CA ASN A 628 -4.95 53.31 26.27
C ASN A 628 -5.75 53.78 25.03
N SER A 629 -5.24 53.47 23.82
CA SER A 629 -5.93 53.77 22.57
C SER A 629 -7.20 52.94 22.41
N LEU A 630 -7.15 51.66 22.80
CA LEU A 630 -8.32 50.78 22.80
C LEU A 630 -9.41 51.29 23.79
N GLN A 631 -9.02 51.70 24.96
CA GLN A 631 -9.94 52.26 25.97
C GLN A 631 -10.63 53.55 25.50
N LYS A 632 -9.91 54.42 24.76
CA LYS A 632 -10.44 55.68 24.22
C LYS A 632 -11.39 55.48 23.03
N ALA A 633 -11.17 54.41 22.21
CA ALA A 633 -12.01 54.13 21.05
C ALA A 633 -13.42 53.64 21.42
N GLY A 634 -13.68 53.26 22.68
CA GLY A 634 -15.00 52.80 23.16
C GLY A 634 -15.38 51.42 22.68
N GLN A 635 -16.25 50.73 23.42
CA GLN A 635 -16.79 49.40 23.09
C GLN A 635 -17.79 49.44 21.91
N GLY A 636 -17.42 49.92 20.74
CA GLY A 636 -18.38 50.05 19.65
C GLY A 636 -17.82 50.26 18.25
N SER A 637 -16.54 50.49 18.06
CA SER A 637 -15.98 50.57 16.72
C SER A 637 -15.34 49.25 16.32
N GLU A 638 -16.01 48.54 15.43
CA GLU A 638 -15.43 47.38 14.73
C GLU A 638 -14.22 47.74 13.86
N ASP A 639 -14.06 49.02 13.55
CA ASP A 639 -12.94 49.59 12.79
C ASP A 639 -11.83 50.01 13.75
N GLY A 640 -10.77 49.22 13.70
CA GLY A 640 -9.54 49.23 14.52
C GLY A 640 -9.04 50.61 14.99
N ILE A 641 -8.24 50.54 16.05
CA ILE A 641 -7.51 51.69 16.59
C ILE A 641 -6.78 52.41 15.44
N LEU A 642 -7.06 53.70 15.26
CA LEU A 642 -6.28 54.56 14.42
C LEU A 642 -4.91 54.76 15.07
N LEU A 643 -3.99 53.86 14.76
CA LEU A 643 -2.58 54.08 15.02
C LEU A 643 -2.10 55.25 14.17
N GLU A 644 -1.34 56.13 14.73
CA GLU A 644 -0.65 57.15 13.91
C GLU A 644 0.13 56.41 12.79
N PRO A 645 -0.02 56.84 11.52
CA PRO A 645 0.60 56.18 10.39
C PRO A 645 2.08 55.83 10.58
N GLY A 646 2.86 56.74 11.14
CA GLY A 646 4.27 56.52 11.43
C GLY A 646 4.57 55.48 12.50
N MET A 647 3.65 55.27 13.46
CA MET A 647 3.77 54.21 14.48
C MET A 647 3.37 52.83 13.88
N ALA A 648 2.35 52.78 13.02
CA ALA A 648 1.94 51.57 12.34
C ALA A 648 3.06 51.05 11.43
N GLU A 649 3.72 51.91 10.64
CA GLU A 649 4.84 51.52 9.78
C GLU A 649 6.04 51.01 10.59
N LYS A 650 6.42 51.69 11.68
CA LYS A 650 7.50 51.22 12.56
C LYS A 650 7.19 49.86 13.18
N LEU A 651 5.98 49.69 13.69
CA LEU A 651 5.53 48.41 14.26
C LEU A 651 5.59 47.31 13.23
N GLN A 652 5.07 47.51 12.02
CA GLN A 652 5.09 46.56 10.93
C GLN A 652 6.53 46.17 10.57
N ARG A 653 7.43 47.11 10.40
CA ARG A 653 8.84 46.84 10.06
C ARG A 653 9.52 46.01 11.15
N SER A 654 9.35 46.39 12.41
CA SER A 654 9.95 45.66 13.55
C SER A 654 9.38 44.24 13.70
N LEU A 655 8.08 44.01 13.41
CA LEU A 655 7.48 42.71 13.40
C LEU A 655 8.05 41.81 12.28
N VAL A 656 8.22 42.36 11.07
CA VAL A 656 8.81 41.66 9.93
C VAL A 656 10.27 41.27 10.23
N GLU A 657 11.07 42.19 10.77
CA GLU A 657 12.47 41.91 11.12
C GLU A 657 12.59 40.83 12.22
N ALA A 658 11.74 40.89 13.25
CA ALA A 658 11.72 39.89 14.32
C ALA A 658 11.27 38.53 13.81
N ALA A 659 10.27 38.47 12.92
CA ALA A 659 9.78 37.26 12.29
C ALA A 659 10.87 36.61 11.43
N GLN A 660 11.52 37.35 10.54
CA GLN A 660 12.59 36.83 9.69
C GLN A 660 13.74 36.22 10.50
N ARG A 661 14.11 36.82 11.64
CA ARG A 661 15.14 36.25 12.53
C ARG A 661 14.71 34.87 13.11
N GLN A 662 13.43 34.73 13.48
CA GLN A 662 12.92 33.47 14.00
C GLN A 662 12.82 32.39 12.91
N GLU A 663 12.35 32.78 11.71
CA GLU A 663 12.26 31.86 10.56
C GLU A 663 13.65 31.36 10.12
N MET A 664 14.68 32.22 10.12
CA MET A 664 16.07 31.82 9.85
C MET A 664 16.60 30.78 10.87
N LEU A 665 16.09 30.81 12.10
CA LEU A 665 16.44 29.84 13.16
C LEU A 665 15.58 28.60 13.13
N GLY A 666 14.62 28.50 12.20
CA GLY A 666 13.67 27.39 12.11
C GLY A 666 12.69 27.33 13.29
N LYS A 667 12.48 28.45 14.00
CA LYS A 667 11.59 28.52 15.16
C LYS A 667 10.25 29.18 14.79
N PRO A 668 9.14 28.80 15.46
CA PRO A 668 7.85 29.43 15.22
C PRO A 668 7.86 30.91 15.61
N VAL A 669 7.14 31.72 14.84
CA VAL A 669 7.03 33.17 15.08
C VAL A 669 5.80 33.40 15.96
N ILE A 670 6.02 33.71 17.25
CA ILE A 670 4.96 33.88 18.25
C ILE A 670 5.08 35.26 18.88
N LEU A 671 4.02 36.08 18.73
CA LEU A 671 3.90 37.38 19.41
C LEU A 671 3.03 37.21 20.64
N LEU A 672 3.57 37.54 21.83
CA LEU A 672 2.90 37.47 23.11
C LEU A 672 2.49 38.84 23.58
N VAL A 673 1.20 39.04 23.90
CA VAL A 673 0.62 40.37 24.21
C VAL A 673 -0.49 40.29 25.27
N ALA A 674 -0.89 41.47 25.77
CA ALA A 674 -2.04 41.58 26.67
C ALA A 674 -3.36 41.17 25.97
N GLY A 675 -4.26 40.46 26.69
CA GLY A 675 -5.51 39.92 26.13
C GLY A 675 -6.37 40.93 25.35
N PRO A 676 -6.62 42.15 25.88
CA PRO A 676 -7.50 43.10 25.19
C PRO A 676 -7.01 43.54 23.80
N ILE A 677 -5.68 43.64 23.58
CA ILE A 677 -5.11 44.07 22.28
C ILE A 677 -4.81 42.91 21.34
N ARG A 678 -4.91 41.68 21.81
CA ARG A 678 -4.54 40.46 21.04
C ARG A 678 -5.26 40.37 19.69
N ALA A 679 -6.60 40.48 19.67
CA ALA A 679 -7.39 40.32 18.46
C ALA A 679 -7.06 41.35 17.39
N MET A 680 -6.84 42.59 17.80
CA MET A 680 -6.42 43.67 16.93
C MET A 680 -5.03 43.41 16.35
N LEU A 681 -4.07 43.05 17.21
CA LEU A 681 -2.69 42.76 16.77
C LEU A 681 -2.62 41.51 15.90
N SER A 682 -3.47 40.52 16.14
CA SER A 682 -3.58 39.35 15.28
C SER A 682 -4.00 39.72 13.86
N ARG A 683 -4.97 40.60 13.68
CA ARG A 683 -5.37 41.13 12.36
C ARG A 683 -4.25 41.92 11.70
N PHE A 684 -3.62 42.82 12.45
CA PHE A 684 -2.53 43.66 11.96
C PHE A 684 -1.27 42.84 11.56
N ALA A 685 -0.86 41.92 12.42
CA ALA A 685 0.30 41.07 12.20
C ALA A 685 0.15 40.17 10.97
N ARG A 686 -1.04 39.57 10.74
CA ARG A 686 -1.31 38.69 9.57
C ARG A 686 -1.14 39.41 8.23
N LEU A 687 -1.38 40.73 8.16
CA LEU A 687 -1.17 41.50 6.94
C LEU A 687 0.33 41.66 6.63
N ALA A 688 1.16 41.71 7.66
CA ALA A 688 2.61 41.92 7.53
C ALA A 688 3.39 40.60 7.50
N VAL A 689 3.00 39.64 8.34
CA VAL A 689 3.66 38.33 8.54
C VAL A 689 2.58 37.25 8.69
N PRO A 690 2.16 36.59 7.60
CA PRO A 690 1.10 35.61 7.63
C PRO A 690 1.40 34.40 8.54
N SER A 691 2.68 34.06 8.79
CA SER A 691 3.16 32.98 9.63
C SER A 691 3.14 33.30 11.14
N MET A 692 2.82 34.54 11.54
CA MET A 692 2.88 35.00 12.94
C MET A 692 1.65 34.54 13.74
N HIS A 693 1.86 33.81 14.82
CA HIS A 693 0.85 33.49 15.81
C HIS A 693 0.83 34.54 16.93
N VAL A 694 -0.34 35.08 17.22
CA VAL A 694 -0.51 36.07 18.31
C VAL A 694 -1.27 35.43 19.46
N LEU A 695 -0.59 35.33 20.60
CA LEU A 695 -1.11 34.74 21.84
C LEU A 695 -1.31 35.80 22.93
N ALA A 696 -2.32 35.63 23.74
CA ALA A 696 -2.48 36.41 24.98
C ALA A 696 -1.72 35.71 26.14
N TYR A 697 -1.30 36.48 27.15
CA TYR A 697 -0.64 35.93 28.35
C TYR A 697 -1.47 34.82 29.01
N GLN A 698 -2.80 34.94 28.97
CA GLN A 698 -3.74 33.98 29.60
C GLN A 698 -3.90 32.68 28.78
N GLU A 699 -3.46 32.68 27.51
CA GLU A 699 -3.54 31.48 26.65
C GLU A 699 -2.38 30.50 26.88
N ILE A 700 -1.33 30.93 27.63
CA ILE A 700 -0.15 30.10 27.88
C ILE A 700 -0.43 29.12 29.02
N PRO A 701 -0.24 27.83 28.79
CA PRO A 701 -0.40 26.83 29.83
C PRO A 701 0.79 26.80 30.80
N ASP A 702 0.53 26.48 32.08
CA ASP A 702 1.53 26.49 33.16
C ASP A 702 2.74 25.57 32.95
N ASN A 703 2.63 24.59 32.05
CA ASN A 703 3.67 23.61 31.76
C ASN A 703 4.69 24.08 30.69
N LYS A 704 4.58 25.31 30.20
CA LYS A 704 5.50 25.87 29.19
C LYS A 704 6.39 26.96 29.80
N GLN A 705 7.68 26.93 29.49
CA GLN A 705 8.64 27.97 29.83
C GLN A 705 8.69 29.03 28.71
N VAL A 706 8.32 30.26 29.06
CA VAL A 706 8.36 31.37 28.09
C VAL A 706 9.79 31.92 28.01
N THR A 707 10.35 31.93 26.81
CA THR A 707 11.67 32.52 26.52
C THR A 707 11.51 33.72 25.58
N ILE A 708 11.81 34.90 26.05
CA ILE A 708 11.74 36.13 25.23
C ILE A 708 12.94 36.17 24.29
N VAL A 709 12.68 36.11 22.96
CA VAL A 709 13.71 36.09 21.91
C VAL A 709 13.89 37.43 21.24
N ALA A 710 12.88 38.29 21.25
CA ALA A 710 12.94 39.64 20.73
C ALA A 710 11.89 40.54 21.41
N THR A 711 12.16 41.84 21.44
CA THR A 711 11.21 42.85 21.90
C THR A 711 10.99 43.87 20.78
N VAL A 712 9.75 44.09 20.40
CA VAL A 712 9.34 45.01 19.32
C VAL A 712 8.97 46.34 19.92
N GLY A 713 9.46 47.43 19.33
CA GLY A 713 9.21 48.81 19.77
C GLY A 713 10.38 49.47 20.49
N GLN A 714 11.52 48.82 20.66
CA GLN A 714 12.78 49.50 21.05
C GLN A 714 13.34 50.27 19.83
N ASN A 715 13.63 51.57 20.04
CA ASN A 715 14.20 52.47 19.04
C ASN A 715 15.54 51.99 18.49
#